data_b8f8b6aac53d811b911e46824b8c98d5
#
_entry.id   b8f8b6aac53d811b911e46824b8c98d5
#
_cell.length_a   1.000
_cell.length_b   1.000
_cell.length_c   1.000
_cell.angle_alpha   90.00
_cell.angle_beta   90.00
_cell.angle_gamma   90.00
#
_symmetry.space_group_name_H-M   'P 1'
#
loop_
_entity.id
_entity.type
_entity.pdbx_description
1 polymer ?
#
loop_
_entity_poly.entity_id
_entity_poly.type
_entity_poly.pdbx_seq_one_letter_code
_entity_poly.pdbx_strand_id
1 'polypeptide(L)'
;MQKEQYVSVPEVSYDHAIELANQGRFADALQIADQLAQARPEVVDFVTLRARLHFDNGDAAAALAVLDEALARLDSLPLQPPHRWASRGVIAHRYGAMLMSLGRDAEARPWLHEAAQRSGLLSGEWPAHFHAGLAALRMNDMAAAARYWHDLMFRNPDLGAEDIAPLVQDYIARAEGAGVPVEPLMRVCLGRVALDNPHLLQLDADAGDALAADQAARVLAEHPDHPEARRLRAPLRWGVGDTQGALDDLAVYLRQVADPQAQVRELAWRHQLAKAGAQDAEREPWQRFAITDKSDDGAAYYRAAMALGEFIDEVPAAEAALRPALVAACRHGVRCYDHYFATGQGDAAGHGGNADPHVYSLLCRLLARSLPADAAHLEERIALHRQGMAASEFIDHWIDLLDCHAGAGQHGKVVELAGEVLNRYPLEHNPADVTWAFSRLIAAWKSMGGAEPAEAARAAMAHMDARLDALPVEARSEAAHPMAHARAHFAVLLQAPMARMDEHDRADALAEIEGQQRRALLVEDAWLYNRFGLLWRELGEPERALPMFEQAVALTEGDPEDQAGPRLQRGLVHNASRRHEAAMADFAAAFAVRDDWDAEVCLRVVESALGLQQRETALAYFEKARARGAAQGATRTLYTQVETALKSTRPRWKVWGV
;
A
#
# COMPACT_ATOMS: atom_id res chain seq x y z
N MET A 1 -8.38 37.86 2.71
CA MET A 1 -8.99 36.81 1.90
C MET A 1 -9.16 37.34 0.48
N GLN A 2 -8.13 37.18 -0.32
CA GLN A 2 -8.18 37.48 -1.76
C GLN A 2 -8.54 36.18 -2.47
N LYS A 3 -9.69 36.19 -3.15
CA LYS A 3 -10.04 35.18 -4.15
C LYS A 3 -9.01 35.31 -5.26
N GLU A 4 -8.02 34.41 -5.32
CA GLU A 4 -7.30 34.18 -6.55
C GLU A 4 -8.29 33.62 -7.56
N GLN A 5 -8.64 34.47 -8.50
CA GLN A 5 -9.38 34.10 -9.69
C GLN A 5 -8.52 33.07 -10.44
N TYR A 6 -8.94 31.80 -10.41
CA TYR A 6 -8.57 30.86 -11.44
C TYR A 6 -9.08 31.43 -12.77
N VAL A 7 -8.18 32.07 -13.47
CA VAL A 7 -8.41 32.41 -14.87
C VAL A 7 -8.56 31.07 -15.58
N SER A 8 -9.79 30.75 -15.95
CA SER A 8 -10.07 29.67 -16.89
C SER A 8 -9.37 30.03 -18.18
N VAL A 9 -8.22 29.40 -18.43
CA VAL A 9 -7.58 29.42 -19.75
C VAL A 9 -8.54 28.66 -20.67
N PRO A 10 -9.10 29.29 -21.72
CA PRO A 10 -10.02 28.58 -22.60
C PRO A 10 -9.25 27.49 -23.33
N GLU A 11 -9.71 26.25 -23.21
CA GLU A 11 -9.47 25.09 -24.11
C GLU A 11 -8.07 24.85 -24.69
N VAL A 12 -7.01 25.24 -24.00
CA VAL A 12 -5.63 24.92 -24.36
C VAL A 12 -5.28 23.63 -23.65
N SER A 13 -5.64 22.48 -24.22
CA SER A 13 -5.33 21.19 -23.66
C SER A 13 -4.22 20.49 -24.45
N TYR A 14 -3.45 19.65 -23.74
CA TYR A 14 -2.46 18.76 -24.33
C TYR A 14 -3.10 17.89 -25.43
N ASP A 15 -4.26 17.33 -25.16
CA ASP A 15 -5.00 16.45 -26.08
C ASP A 15 -5.45 17.19 -27.34
N HIS A 16 -5.88 18.44 -27.22
CA HIS A 16 -6.24 19.27 -28.36
C HIS A 16 -5.05 19.53 -29.30
N ALA A 17 -3.84 19.74 -28.75
CA ALA A 17 -2.64 19.86 -29.56
C ALA A 17 -2.34 18.56 -30.34
N ILE A 18 -2.53 17.40 -29.72
CA ILE A 18 -2.38 16.09 -30.37
C ILE A 18 -3.42 15.91 -31.47
N GLU A 19 -4.69 16.26 -31.21
CA GLU A 19 -5.75 16.19 -32.22
C GLU A 19 -5.45 17.04 -33.46
N LEU A 20 -4.99 18.26 -33.26
CA LEU A 20 -4.57 19.16 -34.36
C LEU A 20 -3.40 18.56 -35.17
N ALA A 21 -2.41 18.00 -34.48
CA ALA A 21 -1.27 17.35 -35.14
C ALA A 21 -1.73 16.14 -35.97
N ASN A 22 -2.64 15.32 -35.45
CA ASN A 22 -3.22 14.18 -36.17
C ASN A 22 -4.01 14.61 -37.40
N GLN A 23 -4.53 15.85 -37.43
CA GLN A 23 -5.17 16.47 -38.57
C GLN A 23 -4.18 17.14 -39.57
N GLY A 24 -2.86 17.06 -39.27
CA GLY A 24 -1.83 17.73 -40.07
C GLY A 24 -1.69 19.24 -39.81
N ARG A 25 -2.36 19.78 -38.79
CA ARG A 25 -2.38 21.20 -38.44
C ARG A 25 -1.25 21.54 -37.46
N PHE A 26 0.00 21.25 -37.85
CA PHE A 26 1.18 21.38 -36.97
C PHE A 26 1.41 22.81 -36.46
N ALA A 27 1.13 23.84 -37.27
CA ALA A 27 1.32 25.23 -36.82
C ALA A 27 0.39 25.59 -35.65
N ASP A 28 -0.86 25.16 -35.71
CA ASP A 28 -1.83 25.41 -34.64
C ASP A 28 -1.49 24.58 -33.40
N ALA A 29 -1.09 23.30 -33.58
CA ALA A 29 -0.64 22.44 -32.50
C ALA A 29 0.59 22.99 -31.78
N LEU A 30 1.58 23.51 -32.53
CA LEU A 30 2.78 24.16 -31.97
C LEU A 30 2.44 25.40 -31.15
N GLN A 31 1.49 26.23 -31.64
CA GLN A 31 1.06 27.42 -30.87
C GLN A 31 0.49 27.03 -29.51
N ILE A 32 -0.29 25.92 -29.42
CA ILE A 32 -0.80 25.39 -28.16
C ILE A 32 0.32 24.85 -27.29
N ALA A 33 1.23 24.04 -27.85
CA ALA A 33 2.36 23.49 -27.11
C ALA A 33 3.29 24.60 -26.56
N ASP A 34 3.51 25.70 -27.31
CA ASP A 34 4.26 26.85 -26.83
C ASP A 34 3.56 27.53 -25.65
N GLN A 35 2.26 27.73 -25.71
CA GLN A 35 1.48 28.29 -24.61
C GLN A 35 1.54 27.42 -23.35
N LEU A 36 1.40 26.09 -23.49
CA LEU A 36 1.51 25.15 -22.38
C LEU A 36 2.90 25.16 -21.75
N ALA A 37 3.97 25.11 -22.57
CA ALA A 37 5.34 25.12 -22.10
C ALA A 37 5.77 26.47 -21.46
N GLN A 38 5.19 27.59 -21.90
CA GLN A 38 5.40 28.89 -21.28
C GLN A 38 4.65 29.05 -19.96
N ALA A 39 3.41 28.56 -19.90
CA ALA A 39 2.58 28.64 -18.71
C ALA A 39 3.10 27.74 -17.56
N ARG A 40 3.64 26.57 -17.90
CA ARG A 40 4.10 25.57 -16.94
C ARG A 40 5.41 24.91 -17.41
N PRO A 41 6.53 25.64 -17.33
CA PRO A 41 7.83 25.16 -17.82
C PRO A 41 8.39 23.97 -17.01
N GLU A 42 7.86 23.72 -15.81
CA GLU A 42 8.19 22.57 -14.97
C GLU A 42 7.56 21.25 -15.46
N VAL A 43 6.54 21.30 -16.31
CA VAL A 43 5.90 20.12 -16.88
C VAL A 43 6.65 19.67 -18.14
N VAL A 44 7.48 18.64 -17.98
CA VAL A 44 8.36 18.15 -19.06
C VAL A 44 7.58 17.66 -20.28
N ASP A 45 6.37 17.15 -20.10
CA ASP A 45 5.52 16.66 -21.19
C ASP A 45 5.16 17.76 -22.19
N PHE A 46 4.99 19.00 -21.74
CA PHE A 46 4.69 20.12 -22.64
C PHE A 46 5.89 20.48 -23.54
N VAL A 47 7.08 20.39 -22.98
CA VAL A 47 8.32 20.64 -23.75
C VAL A 47 8.58 19.49 -24.72
N THR A 48 8.40 18.25 -24.30
CA THR A 48 8.58 17.08 -25.17
C THR A 48 7.51 16.99 -26.25
N LEU A 49 6.27 17.43 -25.97
CA LEU A 49 5.22 17.60 -26.99
C LEU A 49 5.67 18.60 -28.07
N ARG A 50 6.16 19.77 -27.66
CA ARG A 50 6.68 20.79 -28.60
C ARG A 50 7.78 20.21 -29.48
N ALA A 51 8.75 19.51 -28.91
CA ALA A 51 9.83 18.89 -29.66
C ALA A 51 9.27 17.81 -30.64
N ARG A 52 8.31 16.98 -30.20
CA ARG A 52 7.65 15.99 -31.05
C ARG A 52 6.95 16.64 -32.23
N LEU A 53 6.20 17.71 -32.01
CA LEU A 53 5.47 18.41 -33.08
C LEU A 53 6.41 19.01 -34.14
N HIS A 54 7.58 19.57 -33.75
CA HIS A 54 8.59 19.97 -34.69
C HIS A 54 9.13 18.79 -35.51
N PHE A 55 9.41 17.67 -34.84
CA PHE A 55 9.91 16.46 -35.47
C PHE A 55 8.93 15.88 -36.48
N ASP A 56 7.64 15.72 -36.08
CA ASP A 56 6.57 15.19 -36.93
C ASP A 56 6.27 16.12 -38.12
N ASN A 57 6.50 17.41 -37.95
CA ASN A 57 6.44 18.42 -39.05
C ASN A 57 7.68 18.41 -39.98
N GLY A 58 8.65 17.52 -39.73
CA GLY A 58 9.87 17.39 -40.55
C GLY A 58 11.01 18.31 -40.15
N ASP A 59 10.89 19.12 -39.11
CA ASP A 59 11.94 20.01 -38.61
C ASP A 59 12.70 19.36 -37.44
N ALA A 60 13.52 18.35 -37.76
CA ALA A 60 14.34 17.66 -36.79
C ALA A 60 15.34 18.55 -36.07
N ALA A 61 15.84 19.60 -36.74
CA ALA A 61 16.80 20.54 -36.13
C ALA A 61 16.13 21.37 -35.04
N ALA A 62 14.95 21.93 -35.28
CA ALA A 62 14.18 22.63 -34.28
C ALA A 62 13.77 21.70 -33.12
N ALA A 63 13.37 20.46 -33.41
CA ALA A 63 13.01 19.46 -32.39
C ALA A 63 14.16 19.20 -31.40
N LEU A 64 15.37 18.94 -31.91
CA LEU A 64 16.55 18.73 -31.07
C LEU A 64 16.95 20.00 -30.30
N ALA A 65 16.84 21.17 -30.91
CA ALA A 65 17.15 22.45 -30.25
C ALA A 65 16.20 22.72 -29.07
N VAL A 66 14.91 22.36 -29.18
CA VAL A 66 13.94 22.44 -28.06
C VAL A 66 14.36 21.56 -26.89
N LEU A 67 14.85 20.36 -27.15
CA LEU A 67 15.30 19.43 -26.09
C LEU A 67 16.63 19.89 -25.46
N ASP A 68 17.56 20.46 -26.26
CA ASP A 68 18.80 21.06 -25.75
C ASP A 68 18.50 22.27 -24.82
N GLU A 69 17.58 23.15 -25.21
CA GLU A 69 17.12 24.24 -24.36
C GLU A 69 16.49 23.73 -23.05
N ALA A 70 15.66 22.70 -23.13
CA ALA A 70 15.02 22.08 -21.96
C ALA A 70 16.04 21.52 -20.98
N LEU A 71 17.05 20.80 -21.47
CA LEU A 71 18.14 20.26 -20.64
C LEU A 71 18.95 21.37 -19.96
N ALA A 72 19.29 22.42 -20.71
CA ALA A 72 20.05 23.56 -20.17
C ALA A 72 19.30 24.33 -19.06
N ARG A 73 17.97 24.36 -19.13
CA ARG A 73 17.12 25.05 -18.14
C ARG A 73 16.70 24.18 -16.95
N LEU A 74 16.82 22.87 -17.05
CA LEU A 74 16.25 21.93 -16.09
C LEU A 74 16.71 22.18 -14.64
N ASP A 75 18.00 22.53 -14.46
CA ASP A 75 18.58 22.79 -13.14
C ASP A 75 18.09 24.10 -12.50
N SER A 76 17.56 25.02 -13.31
CA SER A 76 17.00 26.30 -12.85
C SER A 76 15.51 26.20 -12.47
N LEU A 77 14.83 25.10 -12.81
CA LEU A 77 13.43 24.91 -12.49
C LEU A 77 13.25 24.55 -11.01
N PRO A 78 12.14 24.96 -10.37
CA PRO A 78 11.85 24.68 -8.97
C PRO A 78 11.35 23.24 -8.77
N LEU A 79 12.07 22.27 -9.33
CA LEU A 79 11.75 20.85 -9.24
C LEU A 79 12.46 20.21 -8.04
N GLN A 80 11.74 19.34 -7.33
CA GLN A 80 12.35 18.45 -6.34
C GLN A 80 13.35 17.51 -7.03
N PRO A 81 14.40 17.03 -6.32
CA PRO A 81 15.42 16.16 -6.92
C PRO A 81 14.87 14.94 -7.66
N PRO A 82 13.88 14.19 -7.12
CA PRO A 82 13.29 13.05 -7.84
C PRO A 82 12.62 13.46 -9.17
N HIS A 83 11.86 14.55 -9.17
CA HIS A 83 11.18 15.04 -10.38
C HIS A 83 12.20 15.55 -11.42
N ARG A 84 13.25 16.24 -10.99
CA ARG A 84 14.33 16.68 -11.89
C ARG A 84 15.04 15.50 -12.52
N TRP A 85 15.28 14.44 -11.72
CA TRP A 85 15.87 13.19 -12.19
C TRP A 85 15.01 12.53 -13.28
N ALA A 86 13.73 12.34 -13.02
CA ALA A 86 12.78 11.75 -13.97
C ALA A 86 12.63 12.61 -15.22
N SER A 87 12.45 13.92 -15.09
CA SER A 87 12.33 14.87 -16.21
C SER A 87 13.51 14.80 -17.15
N ARG A 88 14.74 14.70 -16.61
CA ARG A 88 15.94 14.53 -17.42
C ARG A 88 15.94 13.20 -18.18
N GLY A 89 15.46 12.13 -17.57
CA GLY A 89 15.29 10.82 -18.22
C GLY A 89 14.32 10.86 -19.40
N VAL A 90 13.16 11.51 -19.22
CA VAL A 90 12.16 11.71 -20.29
C VAL A 90 12.74 12.50 -21.47
N ILE A 91 13.42 13.62 -21.18
CA ILE A 91 14.04 14.44 -22.24
C ILE A 91 15.12 13.64 -22.98
N ALA A 92 16.01 12.95 -22.26
CA ALA A 92 17.07 12.13 -22.84
C ALA A 92 16.48 11.00 -23.71
N HIS A 93 15.40 10.34 -23.28
CA HIS A 93 14.71 9.34 -24.07
C HIS A 93 14.19 9.92 -25.39
N ARG A 94 13.47 11.04 -25.35
CA ARG A 94 12.95 11.72 -26.56
C ARG A 94 14.08 12.12 -27.51
N TYR A 95 15.16 12.65 -26.95
CA TYR A 95 16.35 13.04 -27.73
C TYR A 95 16.95 11.83 -28.47
N GLY A 96 17.23 10.75 -27.74
CA GLY A 96 17.78 9.53 -28.30
C GLY A 96 16.85 8.85 -29.31
N ALA A 97 15.55 8.79 -29.06
CA ALA A 97 14.56 8.23 -29.98
C ALA A 97 14.46 9.01 -31.30
N MET A 98 14.54 10.34 -31.27
CA MET A 98 14.60 11.18 -32.47
C MET A 98 15.89 10.96 -33.26
N LEU A 99 17.04 10.84 -32.60
CA LEU A 99 18.30 10.53 -33.27
C LEU A 99 18.28 9.16 -33.94
N MET A 100 17.71 8.13 -33.27
CA MET A 100 17.51 6.81 -33.87
C MET A 100 16.63 6.85 -35.11
N SER A 101 15.55 7.61 -35.09
CA SER A 101 14.64 7.80 -36.23
C SER A 101 15.32 8.46 -37.42
N LEU A 102 16.38 9.24 -37.17
CA LEU A 102 17.26 9.85 -38.19
C LEU A 102 18.40 8.92 -38.62
N GLY A 103 18.47 7.68 -38.13
CA GLY A 103 19.57 6.75 -38.41
C GLY A 103 20.90 7.11 -37.71
N ARG A 104 20.88 8.00 -36.72
CA ARG A 104 22.06 8.46 -35.98
C ARG A 104 22.25 7.66 -34.68
N ASP A 105 22.26 6.30 -34.80
CA ASP A 105 22.25 5.38 -33.64
C ASP A 105 23.45 5.58 -32.69
N ALA A 106 24.64 5.89 -33.25
CA ALA A 106 25.84 6.14 -32.44
C ALA A 106 25.71 7.38 -31.53
N GLU A 107 25.02 8.42 -32.02
CA GLU A 107 24.76 9.63 -31.26
C GLU A 107 23.55 9.44 -30.31
N ALA A 108 22.60 8.59 -30.66
CA ALA A 108 21.46 8.24 -29.83
C ALA A 108 21.85 7.45 -28.57
N ARG A 109 22.88 6.58 -28.69
CA ARG A 109 23.29 5.64 -27.64
C ARG A 109 23.51 6.29 -26.26
N PRO A 110 24.32 7.35 -26.08
CA PRO A 110 24.53 7.97 -24.77
C PRO A 110 23.25 8.53 -24.16
N TRP A 111 22.37 9.10 -24.98
CA TRP A 111 21.08 9.62 -24.53
C TRP A 111 20.13 8.53 -24.07
N LEU A 112 20.04 7.45 -24.84
CA LEU A 112 19.19 6.29 -24.49
C LEU A 112 19.74 5.54 -23.29
N HIS A 113 21.06 5.47 -23.12
CA HIS A 113 21.69 4.93 -21.92
C HIS A 113 21.32 5.77 -20.69
N GLU A 114 21.48 7.09 -20.76
CA GLU A 114 21.08 7.99 -19.68
C GLU A 114 19.59 7.87 -19.38
N ALA A 115 18.75 7.79 -20.40
CA ALA A 115 17.32 7.60 -20.24
C ALA A 115 16.98 6.28 -19.54
N ALA A 116 17.60 5.17 -19.95
CA ALA A 116 17.39 3.87 -19.32
C ALA A 116 17.84 3.85 -17.84
N GLN A 117 18.91 4.56 -17.50
CA GLN A 117 19.34 4.71 -16.11
C GLN A 117 18.38 5.52 -15.25
N ARG A 118 17.60 6.44 -15.85
CA ARG A 118 16.71 7.38 -15.17
C ARG A 118 15.24 7.02 -15.30
N SER A 119 14.89 6.04 -16.11
CA SER A 119 13.50 5.69 -16.36
C SER A 119 12.92 4.79 -15.27
N GLY A 120 11.72 5.15 -14.83
CA GLY A 120 10.92 4.30 -13.95
C GLY A 120 10.20 3.22 -14.77
N LEU A 121 10.42 1.94 -14.45
CA LEU A 121 9.74 0.84 -15.14
C LEU A 121 8.27 0.69 -14.73
N LEU A 122 7.86 1.31 -13.61
CA LEU A 122 6.45 1.33 -13.17
C LEU A 122 5.68 2.53 -13.73
N SER A 123 6.38 3.59 -14.17
CA SER A 123 5.78 4.84 -14.65
C SER A 123 5.57 4.92 -16.17
N GLY A 124 5.69 3.79 -16.88
CA GLY A 124 5.50 3.75 -18.34
C GLY A 124 6.71 4.21 -19.17
N GLU A 125 7.85 4.44 -18.55
CA GLU A 125 9.11 4.87 -19.20
C GLU A 125 9.94 3.69 -19.75
N TRP A 126 9.38 2.48 -19.77
CA TRP A 126 10.00 1.27 -20.30
C TRP A 126 10.55 1.40 -21.74
N PRO A 127 9.99 2.27 -22.64
CA PRO A 127 10.53 2.40 -23.99
C PRO A 127 11.99 2.84 -24.03
N ALA A 128 12.53 3.47 -22.96
CA ALA A 128 13.92 3.87 -22.89
C ALA A 128 14.87 2.67 -22.94
N HIS A 129 14.58 1.60 -22.17
CA HIS A 129 15.34 0.34 -22.20
C HIS A 129 15.20 -0.38 -23.53
N PHE A 130 13.99 -0.44 -24.08
CA PHE A 130 13.73 -1.03 -25.39
C PHE A 130 14.56 -0.33 -26.48
N HIS A 131 14.49 0.99 -26.57
CA HIS A 131 15.22 1.76 -27.56
C HIS A 131 16.74 1.71 -27.36
N ALA A 132 17.23 1.69 -26.12
CA ALA A 132 18.65 1.50 -25.84
C ALA A 132 19.17 0.15 -26.35
N GLY A 133 18.38 -0.92 -26.13
CA GLY A 133 18.68 -2.25 -26.66
C GLY A 133 18.62 -2.29 -28.19
N LEU A 134 17.62 -1.65 -28.80
CA LEU A 134 17.49 -1.59 -30.26
C LEU A 134 18.63 -0.79 -30.92
N ALA A 135 19.08 0.31 -30.33
CA ALA A 135 20.23 1.05 -30.80
C ALA A 135 21.51 0.20 -30.73
N ALA A 136 21.71 -0.49 -29.61
CA ALA A 136 22.84 -1.41 -29.44
C ALA A 136 22.80 -2.55 -30.47
N LEU A 137 21.62 -3.16 -30.72
CA LEU A 137 21.44 -4.21 -31.73
C LEU A 137 21.81 -3.69 -33.14
N ARG A 138 21.36 -2.51 -33.54
CA ARG A 138 21.70 -1.89 -34.83
C ARG A 138 23.20 -1.60 -34.99
N MET A 139 23.88 -1.34 -33.88
CA MET A 139 25.33 -1.16 -33.83
C MET A 139 26.12 -2.46 -33.71
N ASN A 140 25.45 -3.61 -33.76
CA ASN A 140 26.04 -4.96 -33.58
C ASN A 140 26.67 -5.18 -32.18
N ASP A 141 26.21 -4.46 -31.15
CA ASP A 141 26.62 -4.65 -29.75
C ASP A 141 25.59 -5.55 -29.03
N MET A 142 25.67 -6.85 -29.27
CA MET A 142 24.69 -7.84 -28.77
C MET A 142 24.69 -7.94 -27.26
N ALA A 143 25.84 -7.79 -26.62
CA ALA A 143 25.95 -7.85 -25.17
C ALA A 143 25.26 -6.66 -24.50
N ALA A 144 25.35 -5.45 -25.06
CA ALA A 144 24.62 -4.31 -24.58
C ALA A 144 23.10 -4.43 -24.83
N ALA A 145 22.70 -4.87 -26.03
CA ALA A 145 21.29 -5.10 -26.35
C ALA A 145 20.64 -6.10 -25.36
N ALA A 146 21.32 -7.23 -25.15
CA ALA A 146 20.88 -8.27 -24.22
C ALA A 146 20.72 -7.73 -22.78
N ARG A 147 21.65 -6.91 -22.30
CA ARG A 147 21.57 -6.31 -20.95
C ARG A 147 20.35 -5.42 -20.80
N TYR A 148 20.11 -4.48 -21.72
CA TYR A 148 18.95 -3.57 -21.63
C TYR A 148 17.63 -4.33 -21.66
N TRP A 149 17.49 -5.34 -22.53
CA TRP A 149 16.25 -6.12 -22.64
C TRP A 149 16.07 -7.09 -21.48
N HIS A 150 17.17 -7.70 -20.99
CA HIS A 150 17.13 -8.49 -19.78
C HIS A 150 16.67 -7.66 -18.57
N ASP A 151 17.26 -6.48 -18.35
CA ASP A 151 16.91 -5.62 -17.26
C ASP A 151 15.42 -5.22 -17.31
N LEU A 152 14.90 -4.91 -18.49
CA LEU A 152 13.50 -4.58 -18.69
C LEU A 152 12.58 -5.76 -18.32
N MET A 153 12.74 -6.89 -19.01
CA MET A 153 11.89 -8.07 -18.82
C MET A 153 12.02 -8.69 -17.44
N PHE A 154 13.19 -8.54 -16.83
CA PHE A 154 13.45 -9.07 -15.52
C PHE A 154 12.73 -8.30 -14.41
N ARG A 155 12.58 -7.00 -14.57
CA ARG A 155 11.88 -6.12 -13.62
C ARG A 155 10.38 -6.09 -13.85
N ASN A 156 9.96 -6.18 -15.09
CA ASN A 156 8.54 -6.26 -15.46
C ASN A 156 8.40 -7.11 -16.73
N PRO A 157 8.07 -8.41 -16.61
CA PRO A 157 8.02 -9.34 -17.72
C PRO A 157 6.99 -9.01 -18.80
N ASP A 158 5.96 -8.23 -18.45
CA ASP A 158 4.89 -7.85 -19.37
C ASP A 158 5.26 -6.64 -20.25
N LEU A 159 6.21 -5.81 -19.78
CA LEU A 159 6.61 -4.60 -20.51
C LEU A 159 7.61 -4.88 -21.62
N GLY A 160 7.24 -4.55 -22.85
CA GLY A 160 8.11 -4.63 -24.00
C GLY A 160 8.41 -6.04 -24.52
N ALA A 161 7.89 -7.09 -23.86
CA ALA A 161 8.11 -8.48 -24.30
C ALA A 161 7.62 -8.73 -25.72
N GLU A 162 6.47 -8.14 -26.10
CA GLU A 162 5.89 -8.24 -27.46
C GLU A 162 6.86 -7.70 -28.53
N ASP A 163 7.53 -6.58 -28.26
CA ASP A 163 8.47 -5.96 -29.20
C ASP A 163 9.83 -6.67 -29.20
N ILE A 164 10.27 -7.17 -28.06
CA ILE A 164 11.60 -7.80 -27.87
C ILE A 164 11.63 -9.22 -28.39
N ALA A 165 10.57 -10.01 -28.16
CA ALA A 165 10.52 -11.43 -28.52
C ALA A 165 10.90 -11.71 -29.98
N PRO A 166 10.33 -11.04 -31.01
CA PRO A 166 10.69 -11.29 -32.40
C PRO A 166 12.14 -10.91 -32.72
N LEU A 167 12.67 -9.86 -32.09
CA LEU A 167 14.06 -9.42 -32.30
C LEU A 167 15.07 -10.42 -31.75
N VAL A 168 14.81 -10.96 -30.55
CA VAL A 168 15.67 -11.96 -29.93
C VAL A 168 15.61 -13.30 -30.69
N GLN A 169 14.40 -13.75 -31.10
CA GLN A 169 14.26 -14.96 -31.92
C GLN A 169 15.00 -14.85 -33.24
N ASP A 170 14.83 -13.75 -33.97
CA ASP A 170 15.48 -13.54 -35.27
C ASP A 170 17.03 -13.49 -35.12
N TYR A 171 17.52 -12.81 -34.08
CA TYR A 171 18.96 -12.81 -33.80
C TYR A 171 19.49 -14.21 -33.52
N ILE A 172 18.87 -14.99 -32.64
CA ILE A 172 19.30 -16.34 -32.30
C ILE A 172 19.28 -17.25 -33.54
N ALA A 173 18.19 -17.23 -34.30
CA ALA A 173 18.05 -18.04 -35.53
C ALA A 173 19.12 -17.71 -36.57
N ARG A 174 19.42 -16.42 -36.78
CA ARG A 174 20.50 -16.01 -37.71
C ARG A 174 21.88 -16.42 -37.21
N ALA A 175 22.17 -16.24 -35.92
CA ALA A 175 23.47 -16.62 -35.36
C ALA A 175 23.69 -18.14 -35.44
N GLU A 176 22.70 -18.96 -35.08
CA GLU A 176 22.76 -20.43 -35.19
C GLU A 176 22.87 -20.88 -36.66
N GLY A 177 22.11 -20.29 -37.56
CA GLY A 177 22.17 -20.56 -38.99
C GLY A 177 23.54 -20.23 -39.62
N ALA A 178 24.22 -19.22 -39.09
CA ALA A 178 25.55 -18.81 -39.50
C ALA A 178 26.69 -19.56 -38.77
N GLY A 179 26.39 -20.40 -37.78
CA GLY A 179 27.37 -21.05 -36.93
C GLY A 179 28.16 -20.10 -36.04
N VAL A 180 27.60 -18.95 -35.72
CA VAL A 180 28.19 -17.94 -34.82
C VAL A 180 27.70 -18.15 -33.39
N PRO A 181 28.55 -18.02 -32.35
CA PRO A 181 28.11 -18.12 -30.97
C PRO A 181 27.02 -17.11 -30.67
N VAL A 182 25.96 -17.56 -29.99
CA VAL A 182 24.87 -16.71 -29.53
C VAL A 182 25.26 -16.09 -28.20
N GLU A 183 25.02 -14.78 -28.06
CA GLU A 183 25.21 -14.10 -26.77
C GLU A 183 24.37 -14.78 -25.66
N PRO A 184 25.02 -15.27 -24.57
CA PRO A 184 24.32 -16.05 -23.52
C PRO A 184 23.10 -15.37 -22.95
N LEU A 185 23.19 -14.08 -22.70
CA LEU A 185 22.07 -13.32 -22.10
C LEU A 185 20.90 -13.17 -23.07
N MET A 186 21.12 -13.19 -24.40
CA MET A 186 20.01 -13.25 -25.39
C MET A 186 19.21 -14.55 -25.28
N ARG A 187 19.89 -15.70 -25.01
CA ARG A 187 19.19 -16.96 -24.73
C ARG A 187 18.37 -16.87 -23.46
N VAL A 188 18.93 -16.25 -22.41
CA VAL A 188 18.19 -15.99 -21.16
C VAL A 188 16.95 -15.12 -21.42
N CYS A 189 17.08 -14.07 -22.25
CA CYS A 189 15.95 -13.23 -22.65
C CYS A 189 14.85 -14.05 -23.35
N LEU A 190 15.21 -14.91 -24.33
CA LEU A 190 14.24 -15.77 -24.99
C LEU A 190 13.59 -16.75 -24.02
N GLY A 191 14.37 -17.36 -23.14
CA GLY A 191 13.88 -18.24 -22.10
C GLY A 191 12.91 -17.52 -21.13
N ARG A 192 13.18 -16.26 -20.84
CA ARG A 192 12.32 -15.43 -19.99
C ARG A 192 10.97 -15.14 -20.67
N VAL A 193 10.99 -14.75 -21.96
CA VAL A 193 9.76 -14.57 -22.73
C VAL A 193 8.95 -15.88 -22.79
N ALA A 194 9.62 -17.01 -23.00
CA ALA A 194 8.98 -18.31 -23.07
C ALA A 194 8.30 -18.71 -21.75
N LEU A 195 8.93 -18.37 -20.62
CA LEU A 195 8.41 -18.67 -19.28
C LEU A 195 7.23 -17.78 -18.88
N ASP A 196 7.34 -16.46 -19.10
CA ASP A 196 6.36 -15.51 -18.60
C ASP A 196 5.26 -15.19 -19.62
N ASN A 197 5.59 -15.22 -20.92
CA ASN A 197 4.72 -14.81 -22.03
C ASN A 197 4.76 -15.81 -23.19
N PRO A 198 4.52 -17.13 -22.98
CA PRO A 198 4.65 -18.15 -24.02
C PRO A 198 3.76 -17.88 -25.25
N HIS A 199 2.61 -17.22 -25.07
CA HIS A 199 1.69 -16.88 -26.14
C HIS A 199 2.32 -15.95 -27.22
N LEU A 200 3.29 -15.10 -26.85
CA LEU A 200 4.03 -14.26 -27.79
C LEU A 200 4.90 -15.09 -28.75
N LEU A 201 5.25 -16.30 -28.34
CA LEU A 201 6.00 -17.28 -29.15
C LEU A 201 5.09 -18.32 -29.79
N GLN A 202 3.76 -18.15 -29.69
CA GLN A 202 2.74 -19.11 -30.15
C GLN A 202 2.87 -20.49 -29.46
N LEU A 203 3.27 -20.49 -28.19
CA LEU A 203 3.42 -21.67 -27.34
C LEU A 203 2.33 -21.71 -26.26
N ASP A 204 2.00 -22.91 -25.80
CA ASP A 204 1.32 -23.10 -24.53
C ASP A 204 2.34 -23.03 -23.35
N ALA A 205 1.84 -23.08 -22.13
CA ALA A 205 2.69 -22.95 -20.94
C ALA A 205 3.75 -24.05 -20.85
N ASP A 206 3.37 -25.31 -21.12
CA ASP A 206 4.28 -26.46 -21.03
C ASP A 206 5.41 -26.37 -22.08
N ALA A 207 5.07 -25.95 -23.30
CA ALA A 207 6.07 -25.72 -24.35
C ALA A 207 6.94 -24.49 -24.05
N GLY A 208 6.39 -23.47 -23.42
CA GLY A 208 7.12 -22.30 -22.92
C GLY A 208 8.15 -22.70 -21.88
N ASP A 209 7.76 -23.46 -20.87
CA ASP A 209 8.64 -23.99 -19.83
C ASP A 209 9.76 -24.87 -20.43
N ALA A 210 9.41 -25.73 -21.39
CA ALA A 210 10.38 -26.58 -22.07
C ALA A 210 11.42 -25.76 -22.87
N LEU A 211 10.98 -24.72 -23.58
CA LEU A 211 11.89 -23.81 -24.30
C LEU A 211 12.77 -23.02 -23.33
N ALA A 212 12.20 -22.50 -22.24
CA ALA A 212 12.97 -21.79 -21.22
C ALA A 212 14.04 -22.69 -20.59
N ALA A 213 13.71 -23.96 -20.31
CA ALA A 213 14.64 -24.96 -19.79
C ALA A 213 15.77 -25.28 -20.81
N ASP A 214 15.42 -25.43 -22.10
CA ASP A 214 16.42 -25.65 -23.16
C ASP A 214 17.39 -24.47 -23.28
N GLN A 215 16.89 -23.25 -23.33
CA GLN A 215 17.72 -22.05 -23.42
C GLN A 215 18.66 -21.91 -22.21
N ALA A 216 18.14 -22.13 -21.00
CA ALA A 216 18.97 -22.14 -19.79
C ALA A 216 20.04 -23.26 -19.84
N ALA A 217 19.67 -24.46 -20.28
CA ALA A 217 20.60 -25.59 -20.40
C ALA A 217 21.74 -25.33 -21.42
N ARG A 218 21.42 -24.72 -22.57
CA ARG A 218 22.44 -24.33 -23.57
C ARG A 218 23.44 -23.33 -23.00
N VAL A 219 22.97 -22.30 -22.29
CA VAL A 219 23.87 -21.34 -21.63
C VAL A 219 24.74 -22.04 -20.58
N LEU A 220 24.16 -22.89 -19.75
CA LEU A 220 24.86 -23.56 -18.65
C LEU A 220 25.81 -24.68 -19.13
N ALA A 221 25.65 -25.20 -20.35
CA ALA A 221 26.59 -26.14 -20.96
C ALA A 221 27.94 -25.47 -21.28
N GLU A 222 27.90 -24.21 -21.72
CA GLU A 222 29.11 -23.43 -22.05
C GLU A 222 29.59 -22.61 -20.84
N HIS A 223 28.67 -22.13 -20.00
CA HIS A 223 28.90 -21.26 -18.84
C HIS A 223 28.22 -21.83 -17.59
N PRO A 224 28.78 -22.87 -16.93
CA PRO A 224 28.11 -23.60 -15.83
C PRO A 224 27.66 -22.74 -14.67
N ASP A 225 28.32 -21.62 -14.40
CA ASP A 225 28.02 -20.72 -13.29
C ASP A 225 27.36 -19.42 -13.73
N HIS A 226 26.80 -19.36 -14.96
CA HIS A 226 26.10 -18.16 -15.44
C HIS A 226 24.90 -17.81 -14.55
N PRO A 227 24.93 -16.68 -13.84
CA PRO A 227 23.96 -16.41 -12.77
C PRO A 227 22.52 -16.33 -13.29
N GLU A 228 22.28 -15.59 -14.37
CA GLU A 228 20.93 -15.38 -14.89
C GLU A 228 20.32 -16.65 -15.50
N ALA A 229 21.14 -17.52 -16.10
CA ALA A 229 20.66 -18.82 -16.56
C ALA A 229 20.29 -19.75 -15.40
N ARG A 230 21.03 -19.71 -14.28
CA ARG A 230 20.69 -20.40 -13.04
C ARG A 230 19.37 -19.87 -12.46
N ARG A 231 19.23 -18.55 -12.40
CA ARG A 231 18.02 -17.90 -11.93
C ARG A 231 16.79 -18.22 -12.79
N LEU A 232 16.95 -18.30 -14.10
CA LEU A 232 15.89 -18.72 -15.04
C LEU A 232 15.49 -20.19 -14.79
N ARG A 233 16.47 -21.09 -14.57
CA ARG A 233 16.21 -22.52 -14.39
C ARG A 233 15.61 -22.88 -13.04
N ALA A 234 15.90 -22.12 -11.98
CA ALA A 234 15.49 -22.44 -10.63
C ALA A 234 13.95 -22.63 -10.49
N PRO A 235 13.06 -21.72 -10.94
CA PRO A 235 11.62 -21.92 -10.87
C PRO A 235 11.13 -23.10 -11.72
N LEU A 236 11.74 -23.38 -12.85
CA LEU A 236 11.42 -24.53 -13.70
C LEU A 236 11.69 -25.87 -12.98
N ARG A 237 12.85 -25.97 -12.31
CA ARG A 237 13.17 -27.14 -11.46
C ARG A 237 12.20 -27.28 -10.30
N TRP A 238 11.86 -26.15 -9.65
CA TRP A 238 10.90 -26.16 -8.57
C TRP A 238 9.53 -26.69 -9.03
N GLY A 239 9.04 -26.23 -10.18
CA GLY A 239 7.77 -26.66 -10.78
C GLY A 239 7.68 -28.15 -11.09
N VAL A 240 8.80 -28.77 -11.51
CA VAL A 240 8.87 -30.23 -11.78
C VAL A 240 9.23 -31.07 -10.55
N GLY A 241 9.35 -30.47 -9.36
CA GLY A 241 9.64 -31.17 -8.10
C GLY A 241 11.12 -31.42 -7.81
N ASP A 242 12.06 -30.94 -8.65
CA ASP A 242 13.50 -30.94 -8.35
C ASP A 242 13.83 -29.78 -7.40
N THR A 243 13.29 -29.86 -6.19
CA THR A 243 13.38 -28.78 -5.20
C THR A 243 14.81 -28.51 -4.73
N GLN A 244 15.62 -29.57 -4.58
CA GLN A 244 17.03 -29.42 -4.21
C GLN A 244 17.81 -28.74 -5.34
N GLY A 245 17.65 -29.17 -6.59
CA GLY A 245 18.30 -28.54 -7.74
C GLY A 245 17.88 -27.08 -7.93
N ALA A 246 16.61 -26.73 -7.60
CA ALA A 246 16.14 -25.36 -7.62
C ALA A 246 16.85 -24.49 -6.57
N LEU A 247 16.97 -24.96 -5.33
CA LEU A 247 17.70 -24.28 -4.27
C LEU A 247 19.19 -24.15 -4.56
N ASP A 248 19.81 -25.20 -5.16
CA ASP A 248 21.22 -25.16 -5.56
C ASP A 248 21.47 -24.10 -6.64
N ASP A 249 20.60 -24.00 -7.65
CA ASP A 249 20.68 -22.97 -8.68
C ASP A 249 20.55 -21.57 -8.07
N LEU A 250 19.59 -21.38 -7.18
CA LEU A 250 19.36 -20.10 -6.51
C LEU A 250 20.55 -19.73 -5.60
N ALA A 251 21.15 -20.71 -4.91
CA ALA A 251 22.33 -20.50 -4.08
C ALA A 251 23.57 -20.11 -4.90
N VAL A 252 23.76 -20.68 -6.11
CA VAL A 252 24.83 -20.26 -7.02
C VAL A 252 24.62 -18.84 -7.49
N TYR A 253 23.40 -18.49 -7.87
CA TYR A 253 23.02 -17.14 -8.26
C TYR A 253 23.30 -16.12 -7.14
N LEU A 254 22.78 -16.36 -5.94
CA LEU A 254 22.90 -15.45 -4.78
C LEU A 254 24.34 -15.27 -4.27
N ARG A 255 25.26 -16.20 -4.59
CA ARG A 255 26.69 -15.99 -4.31
C ARG A 255 27.33 -14.92 -5.20
N GLN A 256 26.79 -14.71 -6.40
CA GLN A 256 27.34 -13.80 -7.41
C GLN A 256 26.57 -12.49 -7.48
N VAL A 257 25.26 -12.53 -7.22
CA VAL A 257 24.35 -11.40 -7.36
C VAL A 257 23.66 -11.11 -6.02
N ALA A 258 23.79 -9.88 -5.56
CA ALA A 258 23.10 -9.41 -4.37
C ALA A 258 21.64 -9.07 -4.73
N ASP A 259 20.77 -10.08 -4.78
CA ASP A 259 19.35 -9.94 -5.13
C ASP A 259 18.47 -10.18 -3.91
N PRO A 260 17.94 -9.11 -3.28
CA PRO A 260 17.09 -9.24 -2.10
C PRO A 260 15.76 -9.96 -2.39
N GLN A 261 15.20 -9.84 -3.60
CA GLN A 261 13.98 -10.55 -3.99
C GLN A 261 14.20 -12.06 -4.08
N ALA A 262 15.34 -12.47 -4.68
CA ALA A 262 15.69 -13.88 -4.76
C ALA A 262 15.94 -14.52 -3.39
N GLN A 263 16.45 -13.75 -2.41
CA GLN A 263 16.58 -14.22 -1.02
C GLN A 263 15.22 -14.50 -0.38
N VAL A 264 14.22 -13.63 -0.60
CA VAL A 264 12.85 -13.85 -0.08
C VAL A 264 12.22 -15.07 -0.76
N ARG A 265 12.46 -15.28 -2.06
CA ARG A 265 12.01 -16.50 -2.77
C ARG A 265 12.63 -17.76 -2.17
N GLU A 266 13.93 -17.75 -1.87
CA GLU A 266 14.59 -18.86 -1.19
C GLU A 266 13.93 -19.17 0.16
N LEU A 267 13.63 -18.14 0.96
CA LEU A 267 12.92 -18.27 2.22
C LEU A 267 11.56 -18.94 2.04
N ALA A 268 10.77 -18.46 1.07
CA ALA A 268 9.44 -19.01 0.79
C ALA A 268 9.50 -20.48 0.39
N TRP A 269 10.44 -20.86 -0.47
CA TRP A 269 10.62 -22.25 -0.88
C TRP A 269 11.07 -23.15 0.27
N ARG A 270 11.98 -22.70 1.12
CA ARG A 270 12.38 -23.44 2.33
C ARG A 270 11.20 -23.63 3.28
N HIS A 271 10.35 -22.62 3.44
CA HIS A 271 9.13 -22.74 4.23
C HIS A 271 8.15 -23.78 3.65
N GLN A 272 7.93 -23.77 2.32
CA GLN A 272 7.07 -24.75 1.66
C GLN A 272 7.57 -26.19 1.87
N LEU A 273 8.89 -26.43 1.80
CA LEU A 273 9.49 -27.74 2.09
C LEU A 273 9.27 -28.15 3.55
N ALA A 274 9.42 -27.22 4.50
CA ALA A 274 9.17 -27.49 5.91
C ALA A 274 7.69 -27.86 6.16
N LYS A 275 6.77 -27.14 5.53
CA LYS A 275 5.32 -27.40 5.59
C LYS A 275 4.94 -28.76 4.97
N ALA A 276 5.64 -29.15 3.89
CA ALA A 276 5.45 -30.45 3.26
C ALA A 276 6.08 -31.61 4.06
N GLY A 277 6.80 -31.33 5.15
CA GLY A 277 7.44 -32.36 5.98
C GLY A 277 8.67 -32.99 5.34
N ALA A 278 9.36 -32.26 4.44
CA ALA A 278 10.58 -32.77 3.81
C ALA A 278 11.65 -33.09 4.86
N GLN A 279 12.33 -34.23 4.67
CA GLN A 279 13.42 -34.66 5.53
C GLN A 279 14.53 -33.60 5.49
N ASP A 280 15.06 -33.23 6.64
CA ASP A 280 16.10 -32.20 6.81
C ASP A 280 15.66 -30.74 6.55
N ALA A 281 14.38 -30.46 6.30
CA ALA A 281 13.88 -29.10 6.18
C ALA A 281 13.88 -28.37 7.53
N GLU A 282 14.44 -27.17 7.57
CA GLU A 282 14.39 -26.31 8.75
C GLU A 282 12.93 -25.87 8.99
N ARG A 283 12.38 -26.12 10.19
CA ARG A 283 10.96 -25.87 10.49
C ARG A 283 10.58 -24.42 10.42
N GLU A 284 11.49 -23.54 10.82
CA GLU A 284 11.29 -22.08 10.91
C GLU A 284 12.44 -21.35 10.19
N PRO A 285 12.50 -21.42 8.84
CA PRO A 285 13.63 -20.86 8.09
C PRO A 285 13.76 -19.33 8.23
N TRP A 286 12.68 -18.66 8.67
CA TRP A 286 12.67 -17.21 8.92
C TRP A 286 13.45 -16.78 10.16
N GLN A 287 13.75 -17.66 11.12
CA GLN A 287 14.46 -17.32 12.34
C GLN A 287 15.88 -16.78 12.10
N ARG A 288 16.50 -17.17 11.00
CA ARG A 288 17.87 -16.76 10.62
C ARG A 288 17.91 -15.89 9.38
N PHE A 289 16.74 -15.53 8.86
CA PHE A 289 16.67 -14.74 7.64
C PHE A 289 17.18 -13.32 7.89
N ALA A 290 18.05 -12.85 7.00
CA ALA A 290 18.50 -11.48 6.96
C ALA A 290 18.59 -11.03 5.49
N ILE A 291 18.09 -9.85 5.21
CA ILE A 291 18.16 -9.26 3.88
C ILE A 291 19.58 -8.73 3.61
N THR A 292 20.08 -8.90 2.39
CA THR A 292 21.38 -8.33 1.98
C THR A 292 21.34 -6.81 2.00
N ASP A 293 22.48 -6.18 2.34
CA ASP A 293 22.70 -4.74 2.27
C ASP A 293 23.60 -4.31 1.10
N LYS A 294 23.93 -5.28 0.21
CA LYS A 294 24.94 -5.13 -0.87
C LYS A 294 24.36 -4.78 -2.23
N SER A 295 23.04 -4.84 -2.38
CA SER A 295 22.40 -4.45 -3.65
C SER A 295 22.34 -2.93 -3.75
N ASP A 296 22.61 -2.41 -4.94
CA ASP A 296 22.43 -0.99 -5.27
C ASP A 296 21.07 -0.74 -5.96
N ASP A 297 20.26 -1.80 -6.17
CA ASP A 297 18.95 -1.72 -6.81
C ASP A 297 17.84 -1.43 -5.81
N GLY A 298 17.42 -0.17 -5.69
CA GLY A 298 16.31 0.26 -4.82
C GLY A 298 14.98 -0.42 -5.15
N ALA A 299 14.72 -0.70 -6.44
CA ALA A 299 13.50 -1.39 -6.86
C ALA A 299 13.50 -2.88 -6.46
N ALA A 300 14.67 -3.53 -6.44
CA ALA A 300 14.79 -4.90 -5.92
C ALA A 300 14.46 -4.98 -4.43
N TYR A 301 14.87 -3.98 -3.65
CA TYR A 301 14.48 -3.87 -2.24
C TYR A 301 12.97 -3.63 -2.06
N TYR A 302 12.35 -2.82 -2.91
CA TYR A 302 10.90 -2.63 -2.90
C TYR A 302 10.17 -3.95 -3.12
N ARG A 303 10.54 -4.71 -4.16
CA ARG A 303 9.93 -6.02 -4.44
C ARG A 303 10.18 -7.03 -3.32
N ALA A 304 11.37 -7.02 -2.73
CA ALA A 304 11.68 -7.87 -1.58
C ALA A 304 10.84 -7.50 -0.35
N ALA A 305 10.65 -6.21 -0.09
CA ALA A 305 9.84 -5.73 1.02
C ALA A 305 8.35 -6.10 0.84
N MET A 306 7.82 -5.98 -0.38
CA MET A 306 6.46 -6.44 -0.69
C MET A 306 6.30 -7.94 -0.46
N ALA A 307 7.22 -8.76 -1.00
CA ALA A 307 7.18 -10.21 -0.81
C ALA A 307 7.37 -10.64 0.66
N LEU A 308 8.15 -9.90 1.46
CA LEU A 308 8.24 -10.14 2.91
C LEU A 308 6.94 -9.80 3.63
N GLY A 309 6.27 -8.73 3.23
CA GLY A 309 4.96 -8.37 3.75
C GLY A 309 3.93 -9.48 3.49
N GLU A 310 3.81 -9.92 2.24
CA GLU A 310 2.94 -11.03 1.84
C GLU A 310 3.26 -12.32 2.62
N PHE A 311 4.55 -12.65 2.78
CA PHE A 311 4.97 -13.82 3.56
C PHE A 311 4.56 -13.71 5.04
N ILE A 312 4.68 -12.52 5.66
CA ILE A 312 4.26 -12.27 7.05
C ILE A 312 2.74 -12.45 7.18
N ASP A 313 1.97 -11.95 6.22
CA ASP A 313 0.50 -12.08 6.20
C ASP A 313 0.07 -13.55 6.08
N GLU A 314 0.78 -14.35 5.26
CA GLU A 314 0.54 -15.78 5.13
C GLU A 314 1.01 -16.60 6.34
N VAL A 315 2.05 -16.14 7.04
CA VAL A 315 2.71 -16.83 8.15
C VAL A 315 2.86 -15.89 9.35
N PRO A 316 1.78 -15.56 10.07
CA PRO A 316 1.83 -14.60 11.19
C PRO A 316 2.85 -14.93 12.27
N ALA A 317 3.16 -16.23 12.47
CA ALA A 317 4.19 -16.67 13.41
C ALA A 317 5.61 -16.17 13.06
N ALA A 318 5.84 -15.80 11.79
CA ALA A 318 7.13 -15.28 11.33
C ALA A 318 7.28 -13.76 11.54
N GLU A 319 6.19 -13.04 11.86
CA GLU A 319 6.16 -11.58 11.93
C GLU A 319 7.27 -11.00 12.80
N ALA A 320 7.39 -11.46 14.05
CA ALA A 320 8.36 -10.92 14.99
C ALA A 320 9.81 -11.09 14.51
N ALA A 321 10.12 -12.20 13.82
CA ALA A 321 11.44 -12.49 13.28
C ALA A 321 11.73 -11.73 11.98
N LEU A 322 10.74 -11.55 11.10
CA LEU A 322 10.91 -10.95 9.77
C LEU A 322 10.69 -9.43 9.72
N ARG A 323 9.97 -8.85 10.67
CA ARG A 323 9.76 -7.39 10.71
C ARG A 323 11.07 -6.58 10.67
N PRO A 324 12.16 -6.95 11.38
CA PRO A 324 13.44 -6.26 11.21
C PRO A 324 14.01 -6.35 9.79
N ALA A 325 13.85 -7.49 9.10
CA ALA A 325 14.30 -7.67 7.71
C ALA A 325 13.46 -6.82 6.75
N LEU A 326 12.13 -6.73 6.95
CA LEU A 326 11.25 -5.86 6.19
C LEU A 326 11.64 -4.38 6.32
N VAL A 327 11.84 -3.90 7.55
CA VAL A 327 12.31 -2.53 7.81
C VAL A 327 13.68 -2.29 7.19
N ALA A 328 14.60 -3.26 7.28
CA ALA A 328 15.93 -3.17 6.65
C ALA A 328 15.82 -3.07 5.12
N ALA A 329 15.00 -3.90 4.48
CA ALA A 329 14.76 -3.84 3.03
C ALA A 329 14.26 -2.46 2.60
N CYS A 330 13.23 -1.92 3.28
CA CYS A 330 12.73 -0.59 2.99
C CYS A 330 13.79 0.51 3.18
N ARG A 331 14.57 0.47 4.26
CA ARG A 331 15.64 1.45 4.53
C ARG A 331 16.78 1.37 3.50
N HIS A 332 17.15 0.17 3.06
CA HIS A 332 18.15 -0.01 2.01
C HIS A 332 17.63 0.57 0.69
N GLY A 333 16.39 0.26 0.31
CA GLY A 333 15.77 0.81 -0.88
C GLY A 333 15.71 2.34 -0.87
N VAL A 334 15.24 2.95 0.22
CA VAL A 334 15.22 4.43 0.38
C VAL A 334 16.62 5.01 0.22
N ARG A 335 17.66 4.43 0.85
CA ARG A 335 19.04 4.91 0.73
C ARG A 335 19.60 4.81 -0.70
N CYS A 336 19.26 3.75 -1.45
CA CYS A 336 19.64 3.64 -2.86
C CYS A 336 19.06 4.81 -3.67
N TYR A 337 17.79 5.09 -3.52
CA TYR A 337 17.14 6.21 -4.21
C TYR A 337 17.67 7.58 -3.77
N ASP A 338 17.89 7.82 -2.49
CA ASP A 338 18.52 9.04 -1.97
C ASP A 338 19.89 9.26 -2.61
N HIS A 339 20.68 8.19 -2.74
CA HIS A 339 21.98 8.26 -3.43
C HIS A 339 21.82 8.61 -4.91
N TYR A 340 20.92 7.98 -5.64
CA TYR A 340 20.68 8.26 -7.06
C TYR A 340 20.25 9.70 -7.29
N PHE A 341 19.31 10.20 -6.49
CA PHE A 341 18.81 11.58 -6.62
C PHE A 341 19.86 12.63 -6.25
N ALA A 342 20.74 12.32 -5.30
CA ALA A 342 21.80 13.22 -4.87
C ALA A 342 22.97 13.29 -5.84
N THR A 343 23.38 12.15 -6.43
CA THR A 343 24.61 12.04 -7.23
C THR A 343 24.37 12.12 -8.72
N GLY A 344 23.15 11.85 -9.16
CA GLY A 344 22.87 11.69 -10.58
C GLY A 344 23.50 10.43 -11.20
N GLN A 345 24.04 9.52 -10.39
CA GLN A 345 24.69 8.31 -10.83
C GLN A 345 23.84 7.10 -10.48
N GLY A 346 23.57 6.24 -11.47
CA GLY A 346 23.06 4.90 -11.24
C GLY A 346 24.11 4.00 -10.56
N ASP A 347 23.80 2.71 -10.41
CA ASP A 347 24.72 1.77 -9.80
C ASP A 347 26.05 1.63 -10.59
N ALA A 348 27.11 1.23 -9.90
CA ALA A 348 28.44 1.05 -10.49
C ALA A 348 28.49 -0.12 -11.51
N ALA A 349 27.48 -1.00 -11.55
CA ALA A 349 27.40 -2.15 -12.44
C ALA A 349 26.77 -1.79 -13.81
N GLY A 350 26.29 -0.53 -13.99
CA GLY A 350 25.62 -0.10 -15.22
C GLY A 350 24.24 -0.72 -15.40
N HIS A 351 23.72 -1.41 -14.38
CA HIS A 351 22.32 -1.74 -14.27
C HIS A 351 21.61 -0.42 -13.92
N GLY A 352 20.96 0.18 -14.88
CA GLY A 352 20.34 1.48 -14.72
C GLY A 352 19.55 1.52 -13.44
N GLY A 353 20.06 2.24 -12.45
CA GLY A 353 19.36 2.44 -11.21
C GLY A 353 17.97 2.95 -11.54
N ASN A 354 16.98 2.18 -11.22
CA ASN A 354 15.58 2.50 -11.42
C ASN A 354 15.20 3.60 -10.43
N ALA A 355 15.63 4.81 -10.71
CA ALA A 355 15.32 5.98 -9.90
C ALA A 355 13.89 6.44 -10.20
N ASP A 356 12.93 5.54 -9.99
CA ASP A 356 11.52 5.83 -10.14
C ASP A 356 11.02 6.57 -8.89
N PRO A 357 10.63 7.85 -9.01
CA PRO A 357 10.06 8.61 -7.89
C PRO A 357 8.82 7.95 -7.29
N HIS A 358 8.07 7.21 -8.10
CA HIS A 358 6.90 6.48 -7.66
C HIS A 358 7.28 5.33 -6.71
N VAL A 359 8.24 4.48 -7.12
CA VAL A 359 8.75 3.37 -6.27
C VAL A 359 9.38 3.90 -5.00
N TYR A 360 10.11 5.01 -5.09
CA TYR A 360 10.66 5.67 -3.91
C TYR A 360 9.58 6.13 -2.93
N SER A 361 8.52 6.76 -3.46
CA SER A 361 7.36 7.17 -2.66
C SER A 361 6.71 5.96 -1.97
N LEU A 362 6.49 4.86 -2.69
CA LEU A 362 5.95 3.62 -2.13
C LEU A 362 6.86 3.00 -1.07
N LEU A 363 8.19 3.03 -1.26
CA LEU A 363 9.15 2.58 -0.24
C LEU A 363 9.10 3.42 1.03
N CYS A 364 9.03 4.74 0.90
CA CYS A 364 8.88 5.64 2.04
C CYS A 364 7.59 5.33 2.82
N ARG A 365 6.49 5.09 2.12
CA ARG A 365 5.22 4.70 2.71
C ARG A 365 5.31 3.35 3.43
N LEU A 366 5.84 2.34 2.76
CA LEU A 366 5.99 1.00 3.32
C LEU A 366 6.89 1.00 4.56
N LEU A 367 8.01 1.75 4.53
CA LEU A 367 8.87 1.93 5.69
C LEU A 367 8.12 2.58 6.85
N ALA A 368 7.42 3.70 6.60
CA ALA A 368 6.65 4.40 7.62
C ALA A 368 5.60 3.51 8.28
N ARG A 369 4.91 2.66 7.50
CA ARG A 369 3.93 1.69 8.01
C ARG A 369 4.55 0.50 8.75
N SER A 370 5.77 0.12 8.40
CA SER A 370 6.50 -0.99 9.02
C SER A 370 7.15 -0.62 10.36
N LEU A 371 7.36 0.68 10.63
CA LEU A 371 7.88 1.17 11.90
C LEU A 371 6.82 1.08 13.00
N PRO A 372 7.22 0.88 14.27
CA PRO A 372 6.29 0.87 15.39
C PRO A 372 5.44 2.14 15.48
N ALA A 373 4.16 1.97 15.83
CA ALA A 373 3.21 3.08 15.98
C ALA A 373 3.32 3.73 17.37
N ASP A 374 4.53 4.03 17.82
CA ASP A 374 4.82 4.64 19.11
C ASP A 374 5.37 6.07 18.97
N ALA A 375 5.50 6.77 20.09
CA ALA A 375 5.97 8.15 20.13
C ALA A 375 7.44 8.30 19.68
N ALA A 376 8.27 7.26 19.82
CA ALA A 376 9.69 7.30 19.45
C ALA A 376 9.89 7.33 17.91
N HIS A 377 8.97 6.69 17.17
CA HIS A 377 9.04 6.58 15.72
C HIS A 377 8.11 7.57 14.99
N LEU A 378 7.29 8.35 15.71
CA LEU A 378 6.29 9.23 15.12
C LEU A 378 6.89 10.25 14.14
N GLU A 379 7.94 10.95 14.55
CA GLU A 379 8.59 11.97 13.71
C GLU A 379 9.25 11.35 12.46
N GLU A 380 9.87 10.16 12.60
CA GLU A 380 10.45 9.43 11.46
C GLU A 380 9.34 9.03 10.47
N ARG A 381 8.21 8.50 10.96
CA ARG A 381 7.05 8.14 10.12
C ARG A 381 6.48 9.35 9.36
N ILE A 382 6.29 10.47 10.04
CA ILE A 382 5.81 11.71 9.42
C ILE A 382 6.81 12.21 8.36
N ALA A 383 8.12 12.18 8.66
CA ALA A 383 9.16 12.61 7.73
C ALA A 383 9.15 11.74 6.46
N LEU A 384 9.04 10.42 6.60
CA LEU A 384 8.97 9.48 5.47
C LEU A 384 7.74 9.72 4.59
N HIS A 385 6.55 9.96 5.16
CA HIS A 385 5.38 10.30 4.36
C HIS A 385 5.57 11.60 3.58
N ARG A 386 6.13 12.64 4.20
CA ARG A 386 6.44 13.91 3.52
C ARG A 386 7.48 13.74 2.42
N GLN A 387 8.50 12.94 2.66
CA GLN A 387 9.55 12.62 1.69
C GLN A 387 8.97 11.86 0.49
N GLY A 388 8.11 10.88 0.73
CA GLY A 388 7.38 10.15 -0.32
C GLY A 388 6.49 11.07 -1.15
N MET A 389 5.69 11.94 -0.52
CA MET A 389 4.85 12.92 -1.22
C MET A 389 5.64 13.92 -2.06
N ALA A 390 6.83 14.33 -1.60
CA ALA A 390 7.70 15.22 -2.37
C ALA A 390 8.25 14.56 -3.64
N ALA A 391 8.35 13.23 -3.66
CA ALA A 391 8.82 12.47 -4.81
C ALA A 391 7.69 12.12 -5.79
N SER A 392 6.58 11.63 -5.27
CA SER A 392 5.39 11.30 -6.04
C SER A 392 4.16 11.43 -5.14
N GLU A 393 3.27 12.31 -5.51
CA GLU A 393 2.14 12.65 -4.67
C GLU A 393 1.01 11.62 -4.80
N PHE A 394 0.82 10.81 -3.74
CA PHE A 394 -0.31 9.92 -3.58
C PHE A 394 -1.19 10.37 -2.43
N ILE A 395 -2.49 10.30 -2.61
CA ILE A 395 -3.47 10.56 -1.55
C ILE A 395 -3.29 9.63 -0.34
N ASP A 396 -2.81 8.42 -0.57
CA ASP A 396 -2.49 7.43 0.46
C ASP A 396 -1.52 7.94 1.54
N HIS A 397 -0.51 8.73 1.17
CA HIS A 397 0.39 9.35 2.15
C HIS A 397 -0.32 10.34 3.06
N TRP A 398 -1.31 11.06 2.51
CA TRP A 398 -2.12 11.97 3.30
C TRP A 398 -2.98 11.22 4.32
N ILE A 399 -3.59 10.10 3.89
CA ILE A 399 -4.38 9.25 4.79
C ILE A 399 -3.51 8.69 5.91
N ASP A 400 -2.34 8.13 5.57
CA ASP A 400 -1.40 7.59 6.57
C ASP A 400 -0.86 8.69 7.52
N LEU A 401 -0.66 9.93 7.04
CA LEU A 401 -0.33 11.09 7.89
C LEU A 401 -1.45 11.46 8.85
N LEU A 402 -2.70 11.44 8.37
CA LEU A 402 -3.85 11.67 9.24
C LEU A 402 -3.89 10.63 10.37
N ASP A 403 -3.61 9.36 10.07
CA ASP A 403 -3.56 8.28 11.05
C ASP A 403 -2.37 8.44 12.02
N CYS A 404 -1.19 8.88 11.57
CA CYS A 404 -0.06 9.19 12.43
C CYS A 404 -0.42 10.30 13.45
N HIS A 405 -1.00 11.40 12.99
CA HIS A 405 -1.38 12.50 13.87
C HIS A 405 -2.56 12.15 14.78
N ALA A 406 -3.54 11.37 14.28
CA ALA A 406 -4.66 10.88 15.09
C ALA A 406 -4.20 9.96 16.22
N GLY A 407 -3.32 9.00 15.93
CA GLY A 407 -2.73 8.09 16.92
C GLY A 407 -1.91 8.82 17.98
N ALA A 408 -1.30 9.96 17.63
CA ALA A 408 -0.58 10.83 18.56
C ALA A 408 -1.50 11.81 19.33
N GLY A 409 -2.82 11.77 19.13
CA GLY A 409 -3.77 12.71 19.76
C GLY A 409 -3.70 14.14 19.22
N GLN A 410 -3.03 14.38 18.11
CA GLN A 410 -2.84 15.71 17.50
C GLN A 410 -4.04 16.11 16.62
N HIS A 411 -5.24 16.11 17.20
CA HIS A 411 -6.50 16.28 16.47
C HIS A 411 -6.58 17.58 15.67
N GLY A 412 -5.98 18.68 16.15
CA GLY A 412 -5.92 19.94 15.40
C GLY A 412 -5.17 19.81 14.07
N LYS A 413 -4.06 19.01 14.04
CA LYS A 413 -3.34 18.71 12.81
C LYS A 413 -4.13 17.81 11.86
N VAL A 414 -4.90 16.87 12.41
CA VAL A 414 -5.80 16.04 11.59
C VAL A 414 -6.85 16.92 10.89
N VAL A 415 -7.44 17.91 11.58
CA VAL A 415 -8.40 18.84 10.99
C VAL A 415 -7.77 19.67 9.87
N GLU A 416 -6.56 20.20 10.08
CA GLU A 416 -5.82 20.98 9.08
C GLU A 416 -5.54 20.14 7.81
N LEU A 417 -4.91 18.97 7.98
CA LEU A 417 -4.52 18.10 6.88
C LEU A 417 -5.72 17.50 6.12
N ALA A 418 -6.77 17.08 6.85
CA ALA A 418 -7.98 16.60 6.21
C ALA A 418 -8.65 17.69 5.35
N GLY A 419 -8.66 18.94 5.84
CA GLY A 419 -9.12 20.10 5.07
C GLY A 419 -8.31 20.30 3.78
N GLU A 420 -6.99 20.11 3.82
CA GLU A 420 -6.14 20.17 2.62
C GLU A 420 -6.50 19.07 1.62
N VAL A 421 -6.66 17.81 2.06
CA VAL A 421 -7.07 16.69 1.19
C VAL A 421 -8.40 16.97 0.51
N LEU A 422 -9.41 17.42 1.28
CA LEU A 422 -10.76 17.72 0.77
C LEU A 422 -10.79 18.85 -0.27
N ASN A 423 -9.83 19.78 -0.19
CA ASN A 423 -9.70 20.89 -1.14
C ASN A 423 -8.86 20.53 -2.36
N ARG A 424 -7.91 19.61 -2.22
CA ARG A 424 -6.90 19.31 -3.24
C ARG A 424 -7.34 18.20 -4.19
N TYR A 425 -8.00 17.17 -3.66
CA TYR A 425 -8.38 15.98 -4.42
C TYR A 425 -9.86 16.01 -4.80
N PRO A 426 -10.18 15.92 -6.12
CA PRO A 426 -11.55 15.82 -6.57
C PRO A 426 -12.20 14.52 -6.08
N LEU A 427 -13.40 14.63 -5.51
CA LEU A 427 -14.16 13.47 -5.01
C LEU A 427 -14.52 12.50 -6.15
N GLU A 428 -14.67 13.02 -7.36
CA GLU A 428 -15.03 12.27 -8.58
C GLU A 428 -13.96 11.27 -9.01
N HIS A 429 -12.69 11.55 -8.68
CA HIS A 429 -11.55 10.73 -9.07
C HIS A 429 -11.03 9.83 -7.96
N ASN A 430 -11.31 10.19 -6.69
CA ASN A 430 -10.81 9.48 -5.51
C ASN A 430 -11.91 9.37 -4.45
N PRO A 431 -13.07 8.74 -4.76
CA PRO A 431 -14.24 8.80 -3.86
C PRO A 431 -13.97 8.12 -2.51
N ALA A 432 -13.30 6.98 -2.49
CA ALA A 432 -12.98 6.27 -1.25
C ALA A 432 -12.02 7.07 -0.37
N ASP A 433 -10.87 7.49 -0.93
CA ASP A 433 -9.78 8.12 -0.15
C ASP A 433 -10.17 9.49 0.38
N VAL A 434 -10.83 10.32 -0.45
CA VAL A 434 -11.35 11.62 -0.03
C VAL A 434 -12.38 11.46 1.09
N THR A 435 -13.21 10.44 1.02
CA THR A 435 -14.21 10.15 2.06
C THR A 435 -13.55 9.54 3.31
N TRP A 436 -12.45 8.81 3.19
CA TRP A 436 -11.63 8.40 4.35
C TRP A 436 -11.01 9.59 5.06
N ALA A 437 -10.43 10.55 4.33
CA ALA A 437 -9.94 11.80 4.93
C ALA A 437 -11.06 12.57 5.64
N PHE A 438 -12.25 12.61 5.04
CA PHE A 438 -13.44 13.18 5.66
C PHE A 438 -13.85 12.44 6.95
N SER A 439 -13.81 11.12 6.95
CA SER A 439 -14.09 10.31 8.16
C SER A 439 -13.11 10.63 9.29
N ARG A 440 -11.80 10.82 8.98
CA ARG A 440 -10.78 11.24 9.95
C ARG A 440 -11.03 12.64 10.50
N LEU A 441 -11.50 13.57 9.65
CA LEU A 441 -11.91 14.90 10.08
C LEU A 441 -13.03 14.83 11.13
N ILE A 442 -14.10 14.08 10.86
CA ILE A 442 -15.21 13.90 11.79
C ILE A 442 -14.75 13.22 13.08
N ALA A 443 -13.87 12.21 12.98
CA ALA A 443 -13.29 11.54 14.15
C ALA A 443 -12.43 12.48 15.01
N ALA A 444 -11.67 13.38 14.39
CA ALA A 444 -10.89 14.40 15.11
C ALA A 444 -11.80 15.39 15.85
N TRP A 445 -12.84 15.91 15.20
CA TRP A 445 -13.82 16.77 15.85
C TRP A 445 -14.52 16.06 17.01
N LYS A 446 -14.89 14.79 16.83
CA LYS A 446 -15.45 13.97 17.94
C LYS A 446 -14.48 13.92 19.13
N SER A 447 -13.19 13.74 18.89
CA SER A 447 -12.17 13.65 19.95
C SER A 447 -11.90 15.00 20.63
N MET A 448 -12.05 16.11 19.90
CA MET A 448 -11.96 17.47 20.46
C MET A 448 -13.18 17.80 21.32
N GLY A 449 -14.37 17.32 20.94
CA GLY A 449 -15.64 17.54 21.66
C GLY A 449 -16.11 18.99 21.63
N GLY A 450 -17.31 19.22 22.17
CA GLY A 450 -17.87 20.56 22.29
C GLY A 450 -18.94 20.90 21.23
N ALA A 451 -19.59 22.06 21.36
CA ALA A 451 -20.69 22.48 20.49
C ALA A 451 -20.19 22.93 19.10
N GLU A 452 -19.11 23.70 19.05
CA GLU A 452 -18.54 24.22 17.81
C GLU A 452 -18.13 23.11 16.84
N PRO A 453 -17.35 22.05 17.26
CA PRO A 453 -17.09 20.89 16.43
C PRO A 453 -18.35 20.13 15.97
N ALA A 454 -19.39 20.06 16.78
CA ALA A 454 -20.64 19.40 16.42
C ALA A 454 -21.39 20.14 15.30
N GLU A 455 -21.44 21.46 15.36
CA GLU A 455 -22.05 22.30 14.31
C GLU A 455 -21.24 22.24 13.01
N ALA A 456 -19.90 22.31 13.11
CA ALA A 456 -19.01 22.17 11.97
C ALA A 456 -19.16 20.79 11.29
N ALA A 457 -19.25 19.73 12.09
CA ALA A 457 -19.47 18.37 11.59
C ALA A 457 -20.83 18.22 10.91
N ARG A 458 -21.90 18.82 11.46
CA ARG A 458 -23.23 18.79 10.85
C ARG A 458 -23.24 19.46 9.47
N ALA A 459 -22.65 20.65 9.37
CA ALA A 459 -22.54 21.37 8.10
C ALA A 459 -21.69 20.58 7.08
N ALA A 460 -20.56 20.00 7.52
CA ALA A 460 -19.68 19.20 6.68
C ALA A 460 -20.34 17.89 6.20
N MET A 461 -21.10 17.21 7.07
CA MET A 461 -21.86 16.00 6.71
C MET A 461 -22.91 16.31 5.64
N ALA A 462 -23.69 17.39 5.80
CA ALA A 462 -24.68 17.79 4.81
C ALA A 462 -24.03 18.16 3.46
N HIS A 463 -22.90 18.84 3.49
CA HIS A 463 -22.15 19.19 2.29
C HIS A 463 -21.59 17.93 1.58
N MET A 464 -21.02 16.99 2.33
CA MET A 464 -20.49 15.75 1.77
C MET A 464 -21.59 14.86 1.18
N ASP A 465 -22.73 14.75 1.88
CA ASP A 465 -23.91 14.02 1.36
C ASP A 465 -24.35 14.59 0.00
N ALA A 466 -24.47 15.91 -0.12
CA ALA A 466 -24.87 16.55 -1.38
C ALA A 466 -23.85 16.33 -2.52
N ARG A 467 -22.55 16.31 -2.20
CA ARG A 467 -21.51 16.00 -3.20
C ARG A 467 -21.58 14.54 -3.64
N LEU A 468 -21.76 13.60 -2.72
CA LEU A 468 -21.89 12.17 -3.03
C LEU A 468 -23.14 11.87 -3.85
N ASP A 469 -24.26 12.54 -3.57
CA ASP A 469 -25.52 12.35 -4.31
C ASP A 469 -25.37 12.78 -5.79
N ALA A 470 -24.45 13.67 -6.10
CA ALA A 470 -24.16 14.12 -7.46
C ALA A 470 -23.26 13.14 -8.26
N LEU A 471 -22.61 12.17 -7.58
CA LEU A 471 -21.70 11.21 -8.22
C LEU A 471 -22.44 10.05 -8.91
N PRO A 472 -21.80 9.38 -9.89
CA PRO A 472 -22.24 8.10 -10.43
C PRO A 472 -22.38 7.03 -9.32
N VAL A 473 -23.19 5.99 -9.59
CA VAL A 473 -23.49 4.94 -8.61
C VAL A 473 -22.23 4.20 -8.17
N GLU A 474 -21.32 3.93 -9.10
CA GLU A 474 -20.05 3.24 -8.86
C GLU A 474 -19.18 4.01 -7.88
N ALA A 475 -18.96 5.29 -8.10
CA ALA A 475 -18.18 6.16 -7.21
C ALA A 475 -18.83 6.33 -5.84
N ARG A 476 -20.18 6.36 -5.77
CA ARG A 476 -20.91 6.35 -4.47
C ARG A 476 -20.69 5.05 -3.71
N SER A 477 -20.62 3.92 -4.43
CA SER A 477 -20.37 2.61 -3.83
C SER A 477 -18.98 2.54 -3.19
N GLU A 478 -17.95 3.10 -3.84
CA GLU A 478 -16.58 3.17 -3.29
C GLU A 478 -16.51 4.05 -2.04
N ALA A 479 -17.27 5.15 -1.99
CA ALA A 479 -17.34 6.05 -0.85
C ALA A 479 -18.22 5.53 0.30
N ALA A 480 -19.04 4.49 0.10
CA ALA A 480 -20.07 4.06 1.05
C ALA A 480 -19.49 3.65 2.41
N HIS A 481 -18.45 2.82 2.39
CA HIS A 481 -17.81 2.31 3.61
C HIS A 481 -17.16 3.42 4.45
N PRO A 482 -16.25 4.27 3.94
CA PRO A 482 -15.69 5.37 4.73
C PRO A 482 -16.74 6.39 5.17
N MET A 483 -17.80 6.62 4.38
CA MET A 483 -18.89 7.51 4.78
C MET A 483 -19.72 6.93 5.95
N ALA A 484 -19.90 5.60 5.99
CA ALA A 484 -20.55 4.94 7.12
C ALA A 484 -19.75 5.15 8.42
N HIS A 485 -18.43 5.06 8.38
CA HIS A 485 -17.55 5.38 9.51
C HIS A 485 -17.67 6.86 9.94
N ALA A 486 -17.70 7.79 8.98
CA ALA A 486 -17.92 9.21 9.28
C ALA A 486 -19.26 9.44 10.02
N ARG A 487 -20.33 8.78 9.57
CA ARG A 487 -21.66 8.83 10.22
C ARG A 487 -21.64 8.29 11.64
N ALA A 488 -20.94 7.19 11.88
CA ALA A 488 -20.79 6.63 13.21
C ALA A 488 -20.02 7.57 14.16
N HIS A 489 -18.96 8.20 13.69
CA HIS A 489 -18.22 9.21 14.47
C HIS A 489 -19.08 10.45 14.74
N PHE A 490 -19.84 10.91 13.76
CA PHE A 490 -20.74 12.04 13.91
C PHE A 490 -21.87 11.75 14.92
N ALA A 491 -22.48 10.57 14.86
CA ALA A 491 -23.50 10.14 15.82
C ALA A 491 -22.99 10.20 17.28
N VAL A 492 -21.74 9.76 17.51
CA VAL A 492 -21.11 9.87 18.85
C VAL A 492 -20.83 11.33 19.25
N LEU A 493 -20.46 12.19 18.29
CA LEU A 493 -20.27 13.62 18.56
C LEU A 493 -21.56 14.30 18.98
N LEU A 494 -22.70 13.91 18.40
CA LEU A 494 -24.04 14.42 18.79
C LEU A 494 -24.45 14.01 20.21
N GLN A 495 -23.95 12.89 20.73
CA GLN A 495 -24.23 12.42 22.09
C GLN A 495 -23.69 13.38 23.17
N ALA A 496 -22.48 13.92 22.96
CA ALA A 496 -21.76 14.67 23.99
C ALA A 496 -22.53 15.85 24.62
N PRO A 497 -23.24 16.70 23.85
CA PRO A 497 -24.03 17.79 24.42
C PRO A 497 -25.38 17.37 25.01
N MET A 498 -25.89 16.15 24.75
CA MET A 498 -27.27 15.74 25.11
C MET A 498 -27.59 15.78 26.60
N ALA A 499 -26.58 15.61 27.45
CA ALA A 499 -26.76 15.69 28.91
C ALA A 499 -27.18 17.09 29.40
N ARG A 500 -27.03 18.13 28.57
CA ARG A 500 -27.32 19.52 28.86
C ARG A 500 -28.50 20.08 28.04
N MET A 501 -29.09 19.27 27.15
CA MET A 501 -30.22 19.62 26.30
C MET A 501 -31.53 19.49 27.05
N ASP A 502 -32.51 20.28 26.66
CA ASP A 502 -33.88 20.06 27.07
C ASP A 502 -34.48 18.80 26.40
N GLU A 503 -35.72 18.44 26.79
CA GLU A 503 -36.34 17.20 26.30
C GLU A 503 -36.61 17.23 24.77
N HIS A 504 -36.90 18.41 24.22
CA HIS A 504 -37.20 18.59 22.81
C HIS A 504 -35.90 18.48 21.97
N ASP A 505 -34.87 19.22 22.32
CA ASP A 505 -33.56 19.19 21.67
C ASP A 505 -32.94 17.81 21.75
N ARG A 506 -33.13 17.10 22.88
CA ARG A 506 -32.67 15.71 23.05
C ARG A 506 -33.40 14.76 22.12
N ALA A 507 -34.72 14.92 21.93
CA ALA A 507 -35.47 14.08 21.00
C ALA A 507 -35.01 14.27 19.54
N ASP A 508 -34.73 15.52 19.14
CA ASP A 508 -34.22 15.85 17.82
C ASP A 508 -32.84 15.25 17.60
N ALA A 509 -31.93 15.33 18.57
CA ALA A 509 -30.62 14.73 18.51
C ALA A 509 -30.68 13.19 18.42
N LEU A 510 -31.59 12.53 19.14
CA LEU A 510 -31.84 11.09 19.03
C LEU A 510 -32.34 10.70 17.63
N ALA A 511 -33.27 11.47 17.06
CA ALA A 511 -33.79 11.25 15.73
C ALA A 511 -32.68 11.40 14.66
N GLU A 512 -31.79 12.38 14.84
CA GLU A 512 -30.61 12.56 13.97
C GLU A 512 -29.66 11.37 14.08
N ILE A 513 -29.35 10.89 15.29
CA ILE A 513 -28.54 9.69 15.53
C ILE A 513 -29.13 8.46 14.83
N GLU A 514 -30.45 8.24 14.96
CA GLU A 514 -31.16 7.15 14.26
C GLU A 514 -31.05 7.29 12.73
N GLY A 515 -31.16 8.51 12.22
CA GLY A 515 -30.97 8.79 10.79
C GLY A 515 -29.58 8.44 10.30
N GLN A 516 -28.55 8.78 11.06
CA GLN A 516 -27.16 8.43 10.73
C GLN A 516 -26.93 6.91 10.81
N GLN A 517 -27.46 6.26 11.84
CA GLN A 517 -27.40 4.80 11.98
C GLN A 517 -28.01 4.08 10.78
N ARG A 518 -29.24 4.42 10.39
CA ARG A 518 -29.91 3.77 9.26
C ARG A 518 -29.11 3.89 7.97
N ARG A 519 -28.46 5.03 7.72
CA ARG A 519 -27.63 5.25 6.53
C ARG A 519 -26.26 4.54 6.63
N ALA A 520 -25.67 4.48 7.82
CA ALA A 520 -24.40 3.81 8.04
C ALA A 520 -24.52 2.29 7.90
N LEU A 521 -25.60 1.70 8.45
CA LEU A 521 -25.82 0.25 8.46
C LEU A 521 -26.36 -0.30 7.11
N LEU A 522 -26.34 0.49 6.05
CA LEU A 522 -26.42 -0.03 4.67
C LEU A 522 -25.13 -0.78 4.28
N VAL A 523 -24.06 -0.56 5.02
CA VAL A 523 -22.80 -1.29 4.91
C VAL A 523 -22.77 -2.35 6.02
N GLU A 524 -22.55 -3.61 5.62
CA GLU A 524 -22.42 -4.74 6.56
C GLU A 524 -21.00 -4.79 7.14
N ASP A 525 -20.80 -4.09 8.25
CA ASP A 525 -19.51 -3.95 8.94
C ASP A 525 -19.69 -4.14 10.44
N ALA A 526 -19.05 -5.16 11.02
CA ALA A 526 -19.16 -5.49 12.44
C ALA A 526 -18.73 -4.35 13.37
N TRP A 527 -17.71 -3.56 12.95
CA TRP A 527 -17.27 -2.39 13.71
C TRP A 527 -18.37 -1.34 13.83
N LEU A 528 -19.12 -1.07 12.74
CA LEU A 528 -20.23 -0.12 12.74
C LEU A 528 -21.33 -0.57 13.69
N TYR A 529 -21.76 -1.83 13.62
CA TYR A 529 -22.76 -2.38 14.52
C TYR A 529 -22.31 -2.31 15.98
N ASN A 530 -21.06 -2.72 16.27
CA ASN A 530 -20.51 -2.60 17.63
C ASN A 530 -20.47 -1.16 18.10
N ARG A 531 -20.12 -0.21 17.23
CA ARG A 531 -20.03 1.22 17.56
C ARG A 531 -21.40 1.83 17.90
N PHE A 532 -22.42 1.53 17.11
CA PHE A 532 -23.79 1.96 17.41
C PHE A 532 -24.34 1.26 18.66
N GLY A 533 -24.04 0.00 18.87
CA GLY A 533 -24.36 -0.70 20.10
C GLY A 533 -23.81 -0.02 21.36
N LEU A 534 -22.54 0.37 21.32
CA LEU A 534 -21.90 1.14 22.38
C LEU A 534 -22.61 2.48 22.61
N LEU A 535 -22.92 3.21 21.54
CA LEU A 535 -23.61 4.50 21.61
C LEU A 535 -24.99 4.36 22.30
N TRP A 536 -25.81 3.39 21.89
CA TRP A 536 -27.13 3.16 22.49
C TRP A 536 -27.03 2.69 23.95
N ARG A 537 -26.04 1.86 24.28
CA ARG A 537 -25.78 1.47 25.67
C ARG A 537 -25.42 2.69 26.55
N GLU A 538 -24.57 3.58 26.07
CA GLU A 538 -24.17 4.81 26.80
C GLU A 538 -25.33 5.81 26.94
N LEU A 539 -26.23 5.83 25.95
CA LEU A 539 -27.47 6.63 26.04
C LEU A 539 -28.52 6.02 26.97
N GLY A 540 -28.29 4.82 27.51
CA GLY A 540 -29.23 4.13 28.40
C GLY A 540 -30.37 3.42 27.66
N GLU A 541 -30.16 3.05 26.39
CA GLU A 541 -31.14 2.41 25.50
C GLU A 541 -30.76 0.94 25.22
N PRO A 542 -30.83 0.04 26.23
CA PRO A 542 -30.34 -1.33 26.08
C PRO A 542 -31.11 -2.15 25.04
N GLU A 543 -32.39 -1.84 24.80
CA GLU A 543 -33.23 -2.51 23.81
C GLU A 543 -32.77 -2.19 22.36
N ARG A 544 -32.17 -1.02 22.15
CA ARG A 544 -31.58 -0.62 20.87
C ARG A 544 -30.14 -1.12 20.73
N ALA A 545 -29.42 -1.21 21.83
CA ALA A 545 -28.02 -1.68 21.85
C ALA A 545 -27.91 -3.19 21.53
N LEU A 546 -28.83 -4.00 22.06
CA LEU A 546 -28.75 -5.45 21.97
C LEU A 546 -28.75 -5.97 20.53
N PRO A 547 -29.68 -5.59 19.64
CA PRO A 547 -29.65 -6.02 18.23
C PRO A 547 -28.38 -5.64 17.50
N MET A 548 -27.77 -4.51 17.87
CA MET A 548 -26.50 -4.07 17.26
C MET A 548 -25.36 -5.04 17.63
N PHE A 549 -25.23 -5.38 18.89
CA PHE A 549 -24.21 -6.35 19.31
C PHE A 549 -24.49 -7.76 18.80
N GLU A 550 -25.74 -8.18 18.68
CA GLU A 550 -26.12 -9.45 18.06
C GLU A 550 -25.63 -9.53 16.62
N GLN A 551 -25.86 -8.49 15.84
CA GLN A 551 -25.40 -8.42 14.45
C GLN A 551 -23.88 -8.34 14.35
N ALA A 552 -23.20 -7.58 15.22
CA ALA A 552 -21.75 -7.50 15.26
C ALA A 552 -21.12 -8.90 15.52
N VAL A 553 -21.68 -9.66 16.45
CA VAL A 553 -21.26 -11.05 16.74
C VAL A 553 -21.52 -11.98 15.55
N ALA A 554 -22.64 -11.80 14.84
CA ALA A 554 -22.95 -12.62 13.66
C ALA A 554 -22.00 -12.35 12.50
N LEU A 555 -21.65 -11.08 12.25
CA LEU A 555 -20.74 -10.69 11.17
C LEU A 555 -19.29 -11.12 11.40
N THR A 556 -18.92 -11.43 12.64
CA THR A 556 -17.58 -11.94 13.01
C THR A 556 -17.59 -13.45 13.28
N GLU A 557 -18.59 -14.17 12.77
CA GLU A 557 -18.67 -15.63 12.95
C GLU A 557 -17.44 -16.32 12.32
N GLY A 558 -16.77 -17.14 13.12
CA GLY A 558 -15.53 -17.84 12.71
C GLY A 558 -14.24 -17.14 13.17
N ASP A 559 -14.30 -15.89 13.64
CA ASP A 559 -13.16 -15.18 14.23
C ASP A 559 -13.40 -14.90 15.72
N PRO A 560 -12.86 -15.72 16.63
CA PRO A 560 -13.03 -15.54 18.07
C PRO A 560 -12.44 -14.22 18.60
N GLU A 561 -11.35 -13.71 18.00
CA GLU A 561 -10.69 -12.48 18.44
C GLU A 561 -11.59 -11.28 18.16
N ASP A 562 -12.12 -11.18 16.95
CA ASP A 562 -13.05 -10.13 16.56
C ASP A 562 -14.40 -10.22 17.27
N GLN A 563 -14.83 -11.43 17.63
CA GLN A 563 -16.05 -11.65 18.41
C GLN A 563 -15.94 -11.22 19.88
N ALA A 564 -14.75 -11.29 20.46
CA ALA A 564 -14.58 -11.12 21.92
C ALA A 564 -15.12 -9.77 22.43
N GLY A 565 -14.84 -8.68 21.72
CA GLY A 565 -15.32 -7.34 22.02
C GLY A 565 -16.85 -7.22 21.98
N PRO A 566 -17.51 -7.49 20.84
CA PRO A 566 -18.96 -7.48 20.71
C PRO A 566 -19.68 -8.41 21.69
N ARG A 567 -19.18 -9.62 21.93
CA ARG A 567 -19.74 -10.55 22.95
C ARG A 567 -19.65 -9.96 24.36
N LEU A 568 -18.49 -9.38 24.72
CA LEU A 568 -18.37 -8.71 26.01
C LEU A 568 -19.42 -7.61 26.18
N GLN A 569 -19.61 -6.75 25.18
CA GLN A 569 -20.57 -5.66 25.24
C GLN A 569 -22.01 -6.18 25.31
N ARG A 570 -22.34 -7.22 24.56
CA ARG A 570 -23.64 -7.89 24.63
C ARG A 570 -23.88 -8.48 26.02
N GLY A 571 -22.89 -9.12 26.60
CA GLY A 571 -22.93 -9.65 27.96
C GLY A 571 -23.18 -8.56 29.02
N LEU A 572 -22.57 -7.39 28.87
CA LEU A 572 -22.83 -6.25 29.75
C LEU A 572 -24.28 -5.77 29.66
N VAL A 573 -24.85 -5.71 28.45
CA VAL A 573 -26.29 -5.35 28.25
C VAL A 573 -27.20 -6.42 28.85
N HIS A 574 -26.91 -7.70 28.66
CA HIS A 574 -27.65 -8.81 29.27
C HIS A 574 -27.59 -8.75 30.80
N ASN A 575 -26.41 -8.47 31.38
CA ASN A 575 -26.27 -8.32 32.83
C ASN A 575 -27.12 -7.16 33.39
N ALA A 576 -27.06 -5.98 32.74
CA ALA A 576 -27.87 -4.83 33.13
C ALA A 576 -29.36 -5.13 33.05
N SER A 577 -29.81 -5.94 32.10
CA SER A 577 -31.18 -6.40 31.92
C SER A 577 -31.52 -7.64 32.78
N ARG A 578 -30.66 -8.07 33.70
CA ARG A 578 -30.79 -9.25 34.56
C ARG A 578 -30.95 -10.60 33.81
N ARG A 579 -30.52 -10.66 32.57
CA ARG A 579 -30.47 -11.90 31.75
C ARG A 579 -29.15 -12.64 32.03
N HIS A 580 -28.99 -13.10 33.26
CA HIS A 580 -27.69 -13.58 33.77
C HIS A 580 -27.14 -14.78 33.04
N GLU A 581 -27.98 -15.71 32.55
CA GLU A 581 -27.54 -16.88 31.77
C GLU A 581 -26.90 -16.45 30.45
N ALA A 582 -27.58 -15.57 29.70
CA ALA A 582 -27.05 -15.03 28.45
C ALA A 582 -25.77 -14.20 28.67
N ALA A 583 -25.74 -13.39 29.74
CA ALA A 583 -24.56 -12.62 30.12
C ALA A 583 -23.36 -13.54 30.39
N MET A 584 -23.54 -14.61 31.16
CA MET A 584 -22.46 -15.55 31.49
C MET A 584 -21.94 -16.31 30.28
N ALA A 585 -22.82 -16.69 29.33
CA ALA A 585 -22.41 -17.31 28.08
C ALA A 585 -21.50 -16.39 27.25
N ASP A 586 -21.88 -15.12 27.12
CA ASP A 586 -21.08 -14.11 26.39
C ASP A 586 -19.76 -13.79 27.09
N PHE A 587 -19.78 -13.60 28.42
CA PHE A 587 -18.56 -13.38 29.20
C PHE A 587 -17.61 -14.56 29.12
N ALA A 588 -18.11 -15.80 29.23
CA ALA A 588 -17.28 -16.99 29.12
C ALA A 588 -16.58 -17.07 27.77
N ALA A 589 -17.29 -16.77 26.68
CA ALA A 589 -16.71 -16.76 25.32
C ALA A 589 -15.67 -15.64 25.16
N ALA A 590 -15.92 -14.44 25.66
CA ALA A 590 -14.96 -13.31 25.59
C ALA A 590 -13.69 -13.59 26.43
N PHE A 591 -13.83 -14.15 27.64
CA PHE A 591 -12.71 -14.51 28.50
C PHE A 591 -11.90 -15.73 28.03
N ALA A 592 -12.50 -16.57 27.18
CA ALA A 592 -11.78 -17.68 26.56
C ALA A 592 -10.76 -17.21 25.52
N VAL A 593 -11.00 -16.05 24.91
CA VAL A 593 -10.09 -15.44 23.92
C VAL A 593 -8.98 -14.63 24.60
N ARG A 594 -9.37 -13.78 25.54
CA ARG A 594 -8.41 -12.93 26.28
C ARG A 594 -8.86 -12.73 27.71
N ASP A 595 -7.92 -12.70 28.65
CA ASP A 595 -8.18 -12.62 30.09
C ASP A 595 -7.78 -11.27 30.72
N ASP A 596 -7.45 -10.27 29.92
CA ASP A 596 -6.93 -8.96 30.37
C ASP A 596 -8.02 -7.85 30.48
N TRP A 597 -9.33 -8.23 30.46
CA TRP A 597 -10.44 -7.30 30.65
C TRP A 597 -10.35 -6.56 31.97
N ASP A 598 -10.85 -5.33 32.02
CA ASP A 598 -10.69 -4.45 33.17
C ASP A 598 -11.41 -4.95 34.46
N ALA A 599 -11.18 -4.24 35.55
CA ALA A 599 -11.72 -4.60 36.85
C ALA A 599 -13.25 -4.48 36.91
N GLU A 600 -13.84 -3.55 36.19
CA GLU A 600 -15.31 -3.37 36.14
C GLU A 600 -15.98 -4.55 35.47
N VAL A 601 -15.45 -4.99 34.33
CA VAL A 601 -15.96 -6.19 33.62
C VAL A 601 -15.96 -7.39 34.55
N CYS A 602 -14.86 -7.63 35.26
CA CYS A 602 -14.81 -8.75 36.21
C CYS A 602 -15.90 -8.63 37.29
N LEU A 603 -16.19 -7.43 37.83
CA LEU A 603 -17.27 -7.22 38.80
C LEU A 603 -18.66 -7.47 38.17
N ARG A 604 -18.87 -7.13 36.89
CA ARG A 604 -20.15 -7.44 36.19
C ARG A 604 -20.34 -8.94 35.99
N VAL A 605 -19.25 -9.68 35.76
CA VAL A 605 -19.31 -11.16 35.74
C VAL A 605 -19.71 -11.69 37.13
N VAL A 606 -19.18 -11.11 38.20
CA VAL A 606 -19.58 -11.50 39.57
C VAL A 606 -21.07 -11.25 39.81
N GLU A 607 -21.62 -10.12 39.38
CA GLU A 607 -23.06 -9.85 39.48
C GLU A 607 -23.90 -10.93 38.79
N SER A 608 -23.55 -11.29 37.55
CA SER A 608 -24.25 -12.33 36.79
C SER A 608 -24.13 -13.70 37.45
N ALA A 609 -22.93 -14.07 37.91
CA ALA A 609 -22.71 -15.35 38.59
C ALA A 609 -23.47 -15.45 39.93
N LEU A 610 -23.58 -14.32 40.68
CA LEU A 610 -24.41 -14.27 41.90
C LEU A 610 -25.91 -14.41 41.58
N GLY A 611 -26.36 -13.77 40.48
CA GLY A 611 -27.74 -13.93 39.99
C GLY A 611 -28.11 -15.36 39.68
N LEU A 612 -27.15 -16.18 39.23
CA LEU A 612 -27.28 -17.60 38.94
C LEU A 612 -26.92 -18.52 40.13
N GLN A 613 -26.64 -17.95 41.29
CA GLN A 613 -26.19 -18.68 42.49
C GLN A 613 -24.86 -19.46 42.30
N GLN A 614 -24.05 -19.10 41.31
CA GLN A 614 -22.75 -19.69 40.99
C GLN A 614 -21.64 -19.08 41.83
N ARG A 615 -21.64 -19.38 43.13
CA ARG A 615 -20.79 -18.72 44.12
C ARG A 615 -19.28 -18.91 43.85
N GLU A 616 -18.86 -20.08 43.41
CA GLU A 616 -17.42 -20.35 43.14
C GLU A 616 -16.91 -19.49 42.00
N THR A 617 -17.69 -19.44 40.91
CA THR A 617 -17.40 -18.55 39.77
C THR A 617 -17.35 -17.08 40.21
N ALA A 618 -18.34 -16.65 41.01
CA ALA A 618 -18.37 -15.29 41.53
C ALA A 618 -17.11 -14.95 42.35
N LEU A 619 -16.66 -15.87 43.21
CA LEU A 619 -15.44 -15.67 44.00
C LEU A 619 -14.19 -15.59 43.10
N ALA A 620 -14.07 -16.46 42.12
CA ALA A 620 -12.93 -16.47 41.18
C ALA A 620 -12.79 -15.11 40.45
N TYR A 621 -13.88 -14.60 39.90
CA TYR A 621 -13.86 -13.28 39.21
C TYR A 621 -13.74 -12.10 40.17
N PHE A 622 -14.23 -12.21 41.40
CA PHE A 622 -14.02 -11.19 42.41
C PHE A 622 -12.54 -11.04 42.78
N GLU A 623 -11.81 -12.17 42.90
CA GLU A 623 -10.36 -12.13 43.13
C GLU A 623 -9.62 -11.54 41.92
N LYS A 624 -10.02 -11.86 40.68
CA LYS A 624 -9.48 -11.19 39.47
C LYS A 624 -9.73 -9.68 39.51
N ALA A 625 -10.94 -9.23 39.82
CA ALA A 625 -11.26 -7.80 39.96
C ALA A 625 -10.40 -7.11 41.03
N ARG A 626 -10.21 -7.78 42.18
CA ARG A 626 -9.38 -7.26 43.27
C ARG A 626 -7.91 -7.12 42.85
N ALA A 627 -7.37 -8.11 42.17
CA ALA A 627 -6.01 -8.09 41.64
C ALA A 627 -5.80 -6.96 40.62
N ARG A 628 -6.85 -6.53 39.92
CA ARG A 628 -6.85 -5.40 38.97
C ARG A 628 -7.20 -4.06 39.60
N GLY A 629 -7.21 -3.95 40.93
CA GLY A 629 -7.39 -2.69 41.63
C GLY A 629 -8.84 -2.22 41.78
N ALA A 630 -9.84 -3.10 41.62
CA ALA A 630 -11.28 -2.76 41.69
C ALA A 630 -11.71 -2.05 42.99
N ALA A 631 -10.98 -2.24 44.10
CA ALA A 631 -11.28 -1.62 45.39
C ALA A 631 -11.00 -0.10 45.44
N GLN A 632 -10.46 0.48 44.36
CA GLN A 632 -10.05 1.87 44.29
C GLN A 632 -10.69 2.58 43.08
N GLY A 633 -10.68 3.91 43.08
CA GLY A 633 -11.15 4.71 41.94
C GLY A 633 -12.66 4.56 41.64
N ALA A 634 -13.00 4.61 40.34
CA ALA A 634 -14.38 4.61 39.85
C ALA A 634 -15.14 3.30 40.15
N THR A 635 -14.46 2.19 40.27
CA THR A 635 -15.05 0.86 40.52
C THR A 635 -15.34 0.59 41.99
N ARG A 636 -14.88 1.42 42.92
CA ARG A 636 -15.00 1.22 44.38
C ARG A 636 -16.43 0.96 44.86
N THR A 637 -17.38 1.74 44.34
CA THR A 637 -18.79 1.61 44.72
C THR A 637 -19.35 0.26 44.33
N LEU A 638 -19.12 -0.13 43.06
CA LEU A 638 -19.56 -1.42 42.53
C LEU A 638 -18.86 -2.57 43.28
N TYR A 639 -17.56 -2.45 43.55
CA TYR A 639 -16.79 -3.40 44.34
C TYR A 639 -17.42 -3.64 45.70
N THR A 640 -17.79 -2.56 46.45
CA THR A 640 -18.38 -2.65 47.79
C THR A 640 -19.76 -3.31 47.74
N GLN A 641 -20.57 -3.01 46.73
CA GLN A 641 -21.89 -3.64 46.53
C GLN A 641 -21.76 -5.13 46.31
N VAL A 642 -20.88 -5.53 45.38
CA VAL A 642 -20.61 -6.93 45.03
C VAL A 642 -20.01 -7.70 46.23
N GLU A 643 -19.08 -7.11 46.96
CA GLU A 643 -18.48 -7.69 48.15
C GLU A 643 -19.56 -7.96 49.24
N THR A 644 -20.44 -7.02 49.43
CA THR A 644 -21.58 -7.14 50.38
C THR A 644 -22.52 -8.27 49.97
N ALA A 645 -22.86 -8.35 48.68
CA ALA A 645 -23.68 -9.42 48.12
C ALA A 645 -23.03 -10.79 48.30
N LEU A 646 -21.71 -10.93 48.03
CA LEU A 646 -20.96 -12.15 48.26
C LEU A 646 -20.93 -12.60 49.74
N LYS A 647 -20.85 -11.64 50.67
CA LYS A 647 -20.92 -11.91 52.13
C LYS A 647 -22.29 -12.40 52.55
N SER A 648 -23.36 -11.84 51.99
CA SER A 648 -24.75 -12.18 52.30
C SER A 648 -25.17 -13.56 51.78
N THR A 649 -24.55 -14.05 50.73
CA THR A 649 -24.82 -15.38 50.13
C THR A 649 -24.12 -16.54 50.87
N ARG A 650 -23.40 -16.32 51.98
CA ARG A 650 -22.83 -17.40 52.78
C ARG A 650 -23.94 -18.29 53.37
N PRO A 651 -23.85 -19.63 53.25
CA PRO A 651 -24.82 -20.51 53.84
C PRO A 651 -24.88 -20.30 55.37
N ARG A 652 -26.05 -20.04 55.91
CA ARG A 652 -26.28 -19.75 57.35
C ARG A 652 -25.88 -20.89 58.29
N TRP A 653 -25.76 -22.14 57.77
CA TRP A 653 -25.41 -23.31 58.58
C TRP A 653 -23.94 -23.39 59.02
N LYS A 654 -23.05 -22.57 58.50
CA LYS A 654 -21.63 -22.46 59.04
C LYS A 654 -21.49 -21.54 60.28
N VAL A 655 -22.62 -21.00 60.80
CA VAL A 655 -22.58 -20.16 62.03
C VAL A 655 -22.77 -21.00 63.30
N TRP A 656 -23.12 -22.27 63.16
CA TRP A 656 -23.21 -23.21 64.30
C TRP A 656 -22.04 -24.17 64.26
N GLY A 657 -20.82 -23.62 64.51
CA GLY A 657 -19.68 -24.46 64.80
C GLY A 657 -19.69 -24.90 66.27
N VAL A 658 -19.91 -26.17 66.46
CA VAL A 658 -19.40 -26.89 67.57
C VAL A 658 -18.36 -27.86 67.02
#